data_b3d008516e993c5f70e26a2025d4024e
#
_entry.id   b3d008516e993c5f70e26a2025d4024e
#
_cell.length_a   1.000
_cell.length_b   1.000
_cell.length_c   1.000
_cell.angle_alpha   90.00
_cell.angle_beta   90.00
_cell.angle_gamma   90.00
#
_symmetry.space_group_name_H-M   'P 1'
#
loop_
_entity.id
_entity.type
_entity.pdbx_description
1 polymer ?
#
loop_
_entity_poly.entity_id
_entity_poly.type
_entity_poly.pdbx_seq_one_letter_code
_entity_poly.pdbx_strand_id
1 'polypeptide(L)'
;MSKSLLNGLAGIRAHQTQMDVIGNNIANLNTVGYKTARATFQETLNQTIASAQPPVGGMGGVNPSQIGLGTAIGAIKSTFTQGNLQETGSTTDLAILGNGFFVVHDGEKNFFTRNGSFHFDANGTVVNNQGLSVQGKQADARGKLSNEVGEITIPADKKIPAQATTGVTFSGNLNSEEQVLGTITKTKPFMATVNPTEDFNGLYANGTAETFLQLTRGMDTLTVGYEVTGTGETAESTFTYGIDFTSIDDLVLKISDPTTGFNGAFNATNGTNGQIQFTSVQAGVRLKMISDTSSALNQSFGNVNGRVLINVAEAVDSDEFAHVAKDTDAMVQLRNAQGDRLDLVAGDRLDLKSVTIGGNELYATSESILKDAAGGDLLIDNTTTLQQLRTGLQEALFQRERKDENGVPFSASERDPVTGLFTAEPEEMVSIGADGTIKINGGLGIARGVEKIQIGAIDPATGSEKAKFGGSVSFFDSQKAEDVTHIMSTTVFDNMGQAHDLNLEFKKTREAGKWSWSVALTGNEKIKSGGSGTIRFNADGSLQAFEYLAGATALSFDPGNNADFVEIEIGVGLEQSFNGITHFAASSTTTSVEPDGYPPGSIETIDVDDKGLVSANFDNGERRPMAQLVLAQFNNPAGLLKVQDSMFTESVNSGGAIVGDPGITVQAKLISKKLEQSNVDIAEEFARLIMAQRGLQANSRVITTSDDIMNELINLKR
;
A
#
# COMPACT_ATOMS: atom_id res chain seq x y z
N MET A 1 87.60 -5.88 44.14
CA MET A 1 87.68 -6.22 42.66
C MET A 1 86.81 -7.40 42.29
N SER A 2 86.75 -8.50 43.05
CA SER A 2 85.80 -9.62 42.74
C SER A 2 84.31 -9.19 42.69
N LYS A 3 83.94 -8.16 43.41
CA LYS A 3 82.52 -7.62 43.38
C LYS A 3 82.19 -6.90 42.10
N SER A 4 83.12 -6.12 41.50
CA SER A 4 82.89 -5.43 40.25
C SER A 4 82.79 -6.42 39.06
N LEU A 5 83.55 -7.49 39.09
CA LEU A 5 83.41 -8.60 38.13
C LEU A 5 82.06 -9.30 38.25
N LEU A 6 81.59 -9.58 39.46
CA LEU A 6 80.26 -10.18 39.70
C LEU A 6 79.14 -9.26 39.25
N ASN A 7 79.24 -7.97 39.56
CA ASN A 7 78.26 -6.97 39.14
C ASN A 7 78.21 -6.84 37.60
N GLY A 8 79.40 -6.82 36.94
CA GLY A 8 79.46 -6.84 35.50
C GLY A 8 78.88 -8.10 34.86
N LEU A 9 79.15 -9.29 35.43
CA LEU A 9 78.56 -10.53 34.95
C LEU A 9 77.07 -10.58 35.16
N ALA A 10 76.56 -10.10 36.31
CA ALA A 10 75.11 -9.97 36.57
C ALA A 10 74.43 -9.04 35.53
N GLY A 11 75.07 -7.91 35.26
CA GLY A 11 74.58 -6.95 34.24
C GLY A 11 74.59 -7.54 32.85
N ILE A 12 75.60 -8.27 32.44
CA ILE A 12 75.67 -8.98 31.14
C ILE A 12 74.51 -9.95 31.01
N ARG A 13 74.31 -10.80 31.99
CA ARG A 13 73.21 -11.79 31.94
C ARG A 13 71.83 -11.10 31.88
N ALA A 14 71.61 -10.07 32.60
CA ALA A 14 70.37 -9.33 32.65
C ALA A 14 70.09 -8.64 31.27
N HIS A 15 71.10 -7.97 30.68
CA HIS A 15 70.94 -7.42 29.36
C HIS A 15 70.84 -8.45 28.23
N GLN A 16 71.48 -9.61 28.38
CA GLN A 16 71.27 -10.73 27.42
C GLN A 16 69.84 -11.21 27.41
N THR A 17 69.25 -11.47 28.60
CA THR A 17 67.83 -11.86 28.72
C THR A 17 66.92 -10.77 28.18
N GLN A 18 67.23 -9.50 28.40
CA GLN A 18 66.50 -8.39 27.81
C GLN A 18 66.57 -8.41 26.28
N MET A 19 67.72 -8.69 25.67
CA MET A 19 67.87 -8.81 24.20
C MET A 19 67.07 -10.01 23.66
N ASP A 20 67.06 -11.13 24.38
CA ASP A 20 66.28 -12.32 24.00
C ASP A 20 64.76 -12.00 23.97
N VAL A 21 64.26 -11.23 24.96
CA VAL A 21 62.87 -10.77 25.00
C VAL A 21 62.58 -9.81 23.86
N ILE A 22 63.46 -8.84 23.58
CA ILE A 22 63.30 -7.87 22.46
C ILE A 22 63.34 -8.64 21.12
N GLY A 23 64.27 -9.56 20.96
CA GLY A 23 64.37 -10.40 19.75
C GLY A 23 63.09 -11.18 19.50
N ASN A 24 62.49 -11.75 20.54
CA ASN A 24 61.24 -12.46 20.46
C ASN A 24 60.06 -11.50 20.09
N ASN A 25 60.01 -10.29 20.66
CA ASN A 25 58.99 -9.28 20.28
C ASN A 25 59.13 -8.94 18.79
N ILE A 26 60.34 -8.66 18.30
CA ILE A 26 60.56 -8.32 16.88
C ILE A 26 60.17 -9.51 15.95
N ALA A 27 60.53 -10.74 16.32
CA ALA A 27 60.18 -11.91 15.54
C ALA A 27 58.64 -12.11 15.41
N ASN A 28 57.88 -11.65 16.40
CA ASN A 28 56.41 -11.80 16.44
C ASN A 28 55.64 -10.53 16.07
N LEU A 29 56.27 -9.63 15.34
CA LEU A 29 55.66 -8.39 14.88
C LEU A 29 54.39 -8.59 14.04
N ASN A 30 54.42 -9.62 13.15
CA ASN A 30 53.33 -9.96 12.26
C ASN A 30 52.42 -11.07 12.81
N THR A 31 52.62 -11.50 14.06
CA THR A 31 51.83 -12.58 14.68
C THR A 31 50.53 -11.98 15.23
N VAL A 32 49.36 -12.47 14.73
CA VAL A 32 48.03 -12.05 15.15
C VAL A 32 47.85 -12.29 16.67
N GLY A 33 47.33 -11.28 17.36
CA GLY A 33 47.05 -11.35 18.80
C GLY A 33 48.26 -11.42 19.71
N TYR A 34 49.51 -11.30 19.17
CA TYR A 34 50.70 -11.31 20.00
C TYR A 34 50.76 -10.06 20.91
N LYS A 35 51.22 -10.30 22.13
CA LYS A 35 51.44 -9.25 23.15
C LYS A 35 52.90 -9.12 23.51
N THR A 36 53.46 -7.90 23.46
CA THR A 36 54.86 -7.61 23.81
C THR A 36 55.17 -8.04 25.22
N ALA A 37 56.31 -8.63 25.40
CA ALA A 37 56.89 -8.89 26.71
C ALA A 37 57.98 -7.85 27.05
N ARG A 38 58.08 -7.46 28.33
CA ARG A 38 59.08 -6.54 28.82
C ARG A 38 59.79 -7.09 30.00
N ALA A 39 61.14 -7.16 29.93
CA ALA A 39 61.98 -7.49 31.07
C ALA A 39 62.15 -6.27 32.00
N THR A 40 61.96 -6.42 33.27
CA THR A 40 62.21 -5.38 34.31
C THR A 40 63.43 -5.82 35.15
N PHE A 41 64.25 -4.84 35.49
CA PHE A 41 65.41 -5.06 36.32
C PHE A 41 65.07 -4.78 37.78
N GLN A 42 65.75 -5.54 38.66
CA GLN A 42 65.73 -5.28 40.10
C GLN A 42 67.15 -5.31 40.62
N GLU A 43 67.41 -4.47 41.58
CA GLU A 43 68.67 -4.50 42.33
C GLU A 43 68.72 -5.79 43.17
N THR A 44 69.90 -6.42 43.23
CA THR A 44 70.13 -7.57 44.12
C THR A 44 70.38 -7.11 45.53
N LEU A 45 71.05 -7.88 46.32
CA LEU A 45 71.37 -7.54 47.70
C LEU A 45 72.29 -6.37 47.82
N ASN A 46 72.11 -5.51 48.81
CA ASN A 46 73.03 -4.44 49.21
C ASN A 46 73.85 -4.88 50.41
N GLN A 47 75.16 -4.80 50.31
CA GLN A 47 76.02 -5.05 51.45
C GLN A 47 76.28 -3.75 52.20
N THR A 48 75.89 -3.70 53.49
CA THR A 48 76.17 -2.56 54.38
C THR A 48 77.60 -2.66 54.86
N ILE A 49 78.39 -1.63 54.52
CA ILE A 49 79.79 -1.47 54.97
C ILE A 49 79.84 -0.76 56.33
N ALA A 50 79.00 0.24 56.49
CA ALA A 50 78.85 0.96 57.76
C ALA A 50 77.35 1.18 58.06
N SER A 51 76.91 0.88 59.24
CA SER A 51 75.56 1.08 59.70
C SER A 51 75.28 2.56 60.05
N ALA A 52 74.05 2.99 59.89
CA ALA A 52 73.67 4.35 60.32
C ALA A 52 73.88 4.54 61.80
N GLN A 53 74.38 5.66 62.17
CA GLN A 53 74.51 6.04 63.59
C GLN A 53 73.66 7.23 63.94
N PRO A 54 72.88 7.23 65.00
CA PRO A 54 72.07 8.33 65.41
C PRO A 54 72.92 9.48 65.93
N PRO A 55 72.46 10.74 65.87
CA PRO A 55 73.16 11.86 66.47
C PRO A 55 73.26 11.71 67.97
N VAL A 56 74.46 11.87 68.51
CA VAL A 56 74.75 11.73 69.99
C VAL A 56 75.68 12.88 70.39
N GLY A 57 75.41 13.59 71.53
CA GLY A 57 76.30 14.45 72.18
C GLY A 57 76.84 15.65 71.36
N GLY A 58 76.03 16.28 70.46
CA GLY A 58 76.44 17.44 69.70
C GLY A 58 77.08 17.12 68.29
N MET A 59 77.25 15.83 67.99
CA MET A 59 77.70 15.38 66.66
C MET A 59 76.50 14.92 65.82
N GLY A 60 76.46 15.32 64.49
CA GLY A 60 75.42 14.86 63.58
C GLY A 60 75.47 13.40 63.31
N GLY A 61 74.30 12.77 63.04
CA GLY A 61 74.15 11.37 62.66
C GLY A 61 74.95 11.05 61.34
N VAL A 62 75.39 9.80 61.22
CA VAL A 62 76.09 9.27 60.06
C VAL A 62 75.16 8.38 59.27
N ASN A 63 75.06 8.66 57.96
CA ASN A 63 74.22 7.83 57.04
C ASN A 63 74.90 6.47 56.81
N PRO A 64 74.09 5.42 56.52
CA PRO A 64 74.67 4.09 56.20
C PRO A 64 75.45 4.14 54.89
N SER A 65 76.53 3.40 54.80
CA SER A 65 77.31 3.18 53.58
C SER A 65 77.00 1.76 53.09
N GLN A 66 76.39 1.68 51.88
CA GLN A 66 75.96 0.42 51.30
C GLN A 66 76.52 0.30 49.87
N ILE A 67 76.90 -0.90 49.47
CA ILE A 67 77.32 -1.21 48.07
C ILE A 67 76.36 -2.29 47.54
N GLY A 68 75.75 -2.02 46.37
CA GLY A 68 74.95 -2.97 45.63
C GLY A 68 75.79 -4.12 45.04
N LEU A 69 75.21 -5.32 45.03
CA LEU A 69 75.84 -6.55 44.48
C LEU A 69 75.36 -6.88 43.05
N GLY A 70 74.90 -5.87 42.31
CA GLY A 70 74.51 -6.02 40.90
C GLY A 70 73.00 -5.99 40.67
N THR A 71 72.60 -6.34 39.48
CA THR A 71 71.21 -6.34 39.02
C THR A 71 70.82 -7.74 38.56
N ALA A 72 69.51 -8.08 38.70
CA ALA A 72 68.89 -9.30 38.16
C ALA A 72 67.66 -8.93 37.38
N ILE A 73 67.10 -9.85 36.58
CA ILE A 73 65.76 -9.73 36.02
C ILE A 73 64.75 -9.92 37.13
N GLY A 74 63.94 -8.89 37.42
CA GLY A 74 62.89 -8.90 38.41
C GLY A 74 61.65 -9.61 37.90
N ALA A 75 61.24 -9.34 36.67
CA ALA A 75 60.11 -10.00 36.02
C ALA A 75 60.15 -9.80 34.51
N ILE A 76 59.54 -10.73 33.80
CA ILE A 76 59.20 -10.59 32.37
C ILE A 76 57.67 -10.51 32.33
N LYS A 77 57.13 -9.30 31.99
CA LYS A 77 55.66 -9.05 32.00
C LYS A 77 55.18 -8.86 30.56
N SER A 78 54.08 -9.52 30.22
CA SER A 78 53.34 -9.25 28.99
C SER A 78 52.49 -7.98 29.11
N THR A 79 52.47 -7.18 28.05
CA THR A 79 51.71 -5.95 27.97
C THR A 79 50.45 -6.19 27.12
N PHE A 80 49.27 -6.09 27.73
CA PHE A 80 48.00 -6.43 27.06
C PHE A 80 47.30 -5.17 26.47
N THR A 81 48.07 -4.17 26.05
CA THR A 81 47.50 -3.04 25.31
C THR A 81 46.92 -3.50 23.97
N GLN A 82 45.87 -2.80 23.49
CA GLN A 82 45.24 -3.09 22.19
C GLN A 82 46.26 -2.89 21.04
N GLY A 83 46.34 -3.89 20.17
CA GLY A 83 47.04 -3.77 18.89
C GLY A 83 46.18 -3.11 17.81
N ASN A 84 46.78 -2.79 16.68
CA ASN A 84 46.03 -2.27 15.52
C ASN A 84 45.09 -3.34 15.00
N LEU A 85 43.89 -2.89 14.58
CA LEU A 85 42.88 -3.77 13.97
C LEU A 85 43.04 -3.74 12.45
N GLN A 86 43.31 -4.90 11.85
CA GLN A 86 43.41 -5.07 10.41
C GLN A 86 42.14 -5.72 9.88
N GLU A 87 41.59 -5.16 8.82
CA GLU A 87 40.42 -5.72 8.12
C GLU A 87 40.86 -6.88 7.22
N THR A 88 40.13 -8.00 7.28
CA THR A 88 40.44 -9.22 6.53
C THR A 88 39.31 -9.58 5.55
N GLY A 89 38.08 -9.10 5.79
CA GLY A 89 36.90 -9.44 5.00
C GLY A 89 36.30 -10.82 5.32
N SER A 90 36.98 -11.69 6.06
CA SER A 90 36.45 -12.99 6.48
C SER A 90 35.49 -12.79 7.69
N THR A 91 34.30 -13.38 7.62
CA THR A 91 33.29 -13.30 8.69
C THR A 91 33.70 -14.07 9.95
N THR A 92 34.61 -15.07 9.82
CA THR A 92 35.10 -15.86 10.93
C THR A 92 36.30 -15.23 11.67
N ASP A 93 36.91 -14.18 11.07
CA ASP A 93 37.97 -13.42 11.71
C ASP A 93 37.38 -12.37 12.68
N LEU A 94 37.76 -12.47 13.94
CA LEU A 94 37.21 -11.70 15.02
C LEU A 94 38.30 -10.98 15.80
N ALA A 95 38.04 -9.73 16.17
CA ALA A 95 38.92 -8.97 17.06
C ALA A 95 38.15 -8.55 18.33
N ILE A 96 38.86 -8.53 19.45
CA ILE A 96 38.34 -8.05 20.73
C ILE A 96 38.70 -6.58 20.91
N LEU A 97 37.71 -5.73 21.11
CA LEU A 97 37.93 -4.34 21.52
C LEU A 97 37.74 -4.22 23.04
N GLY A 98 38.83 -3.90 23.75
CA GLY A 98 38.86 -3.83 25.20
C GLY A 98 39.56 -5.01 25.87
N ASN A 99 39.30 -5.24 27.16
CA ASN A 99 39.99 -6.25 27.96
C ASN A 99 39.20 -7.56 27.96
N GLY A 100 39.70 -8.57 27.27
CA GLY A 100 39.08 -9.91 27.22
C GLY A 100 39.94 -10.88 26.41
N PHE A 101 39.58 -12.14 26.42
CA PHE A 101 40.22 -13.20 25.67
C PHE A 101 39.17 -14.11 25.10
N PHE A 102 39.40 -14.66 23.91
CA PHE A 102 38.63 -15.78 23.42
C PHE A 102 38.96 -17.03 24.28
N VAL A 103 37.95 -17.82 24.52
CA VAL A 103 38.07 -19.09 25.22
C VAL A 103 38.11 -20.21 24.18
N VAL A 104 39.17 -20.98 24.17
CA VAL A 104 39.32 -22.18 23.32
C VAL A 104 39.60 -23.41 24.16
N HIS A 105 39.07 -24.55 23.75
CA HIS A 105 39.09 -25.80 24.52
C HIS A 105 39.75 -26.91 23.73
N ASP A 106 40.59 -27.75 24.39
CA ASP A 106 41.29 -28.89 23.78
C ASP A 106 40.65 -30.26 24.09
N GLY A 107 39.46 -30.26 24.71
CA GLY A 107 38.79 -31.46 25.21
C GLY A 107 39.03 -31.73 26.68
N GLU A 108 40.10 -31.18 27.31
CA GLU A 108 40.41 -31.35 28.74
C GLU A 108 40.36 -30.02 29.49
N LYS A 109 40.91 -28.94 28.92
CA LYS A 109 41.04 -27.63 29.59
C LYS A 109 40.88 -26.47 28.67
N ASN A 110 40.60 -25.32 29.28
CA ASN A 110 40.43 -24.04 28.55
C ASN A 110 41.78 -23.35 28.38
N PHE A 111 41.96 -22.77 27.21
CA PHE A 111 43.03 -21.82 26.90
C PHE A 111 42.40 -20.48 26.52
N PHE A 112 43.19 -19.44 26.66
CA PHE A 112 42.75 -18.08 26.43
C PHE A 112 43.62 -17.41 25.37
N THR A 113 43.04 -16.79 24.37
CA THR A 113 43.81 -16.16 23.29
C THR A 113 43.25 -14.85 22.85
N ARG A 114 44.11 -14.00 22.26
CA ARG A 114 43.71 -12.79 21.54
C ARG A 114 43.70 -12.98 20.02
N ASN A 115 44.18 -14.14 19.58
CA ASN A 115 44.11 -14.51 18.17
C ASN A 115 42.70 -14.96 17.82
N GLY A 116 42.01 -14.17 17.00
CA GLY A 116 40.64 -14.43 16.55
C GLY A 116 40.56 -14.96 15.11
N SER A 117 41.65 -15.53 14.57
CA SER A 117 41.60 -16.20 13.28
C SER A 117 40.97 -17.60 13.47
N PHE A 118 39.69 -17.67 13.21
CA PHE A 118 38.89 -18.89 13.34
C PHE A 118 38.42 -19.40 11.98
N HIS A 119 38.09 -20.66 11.93
CA HIS A 119 37.47 -21.30 10.76
C HIS A 119 36.55 -22.43 11.21
N PHE A 120 35.70 -22.89 10.30
CA PHE A 120 34.84 -24.04 10.55
C PHE A 120 35.57 -25.32 10.16
N ASP A 121 35.46 -26.34 10.99
CA ASP A 121 35.94 -27.71 10.66
C ASP A 121 34.88 -28.42 9.77
N ALA A 122 35.14 -29.67 9.44
CA ALA A 122 34.27 -30.52 8.62
C ALA A 122 32.89 -30.78 9.26
N ASN A 123 32.75 -30.65 10.58
CA ASN A 123 31.50 -30.81 11.33
C ASN A 123 30.78 -29.48 11.55
N GLY A 124 31.36 -28.35 11.10
CA GLY A 124 30.85 -27.01 11.36
C GLY A 124 31.21 -26.45 12.74
N THR A 125 32.18 -27.06 13.46
CA THR A 125 32.66 -26.53 14.75
C THR A 125 33.60 -25.36 14.48
N VAL A 126 33.47 -24.30 15.23
CA VAL A 126 34.36 -23.13 15.14
C VAL A 126 35.67 -23.48 15.87
N VAL A 127 36.77 -23.51 15.14
CA VAL A 127 38.07 -23.86 15.66
C VAL A 127 39.14 -22.83 15.33
N ASN A 128 40.19 -22.79 16.14
CA ASN A 128 41.41 -22.00 15.82
C ASN A 128 42.32 -22.79 14.84
N ASN A 129 43.44 -22.19 14.43
CA ASN A 129 44.39 -22.82 13.50
C ASN A 129 45.04 -24.10 14.02
N GLN A 130 44.85 -24.45 15.28
CA GLN A 130 45.36 -25.70 15.91
C GLN A 130 44.28 -26.75 16.11
N GLY A 131 43.05 -26.46 15.69
CA GLY A 131 41.92 -27.38 15.87
C GLY A 131 41.29 -27.35 17.27
N LEU A 132 41.59 -26.32 18.11
CA LEU A 132 40.91 -26.16 19.39
C LEU A 132 39.54 -25.48 19.21
N SER A 133 38.50 -26.03 19.84
CA SER A 133 37.14 -25.54 19.72
C SER A 133 36.94 -24.21 20.47
N VAL A 134 36.33 -23.25 19.78
CA VAL A 134 35.94 -21.95 20.39
C VAL A 134 34.71 -22.17 21.25
N GLN A 135 34.73 -21.59 22.44
CA GLN A 135 33.67 -21.77 23.42
C GLN A 135 32.61 -20.66 23.34
N GLY A 136 31.36 -21.07 23.51
CA GLY A 136 30.21 -20.19 23.51
C GLY A 136 28.95 -20.87 23.98
N LYS A 137 27.83 -20.23 23.80
CA LYS A 137 26.51 -20.74 24.10
C LYS A 137 25.81 -21.13 22.78
N GLN A 138 25.46 -22.39 22.63
CA GLN A 138 24.76 -22.89 21.44
C GLN A 138 23.28 -22.52 21.48
N ALA A 139 22.69 -22.14 20.36
CA ALA A 139 21.25 -21.96 20.22
C ALA A 139 20.55 -23.29 19.89
N ASP A 140 19.33 -23.44 20.38
CA ASP A 140 18.43 -24.53 20.04
C ASP A 140 17.88 -24.41 18.59
N ALA A 141 17.01 -25.32 18.18
CA ALA A 141 16.40 -25.30 16.86
C ALA A 141 15.48 -24.07 16.63
N ARG A 142 15.06 -23.40 17.70
CA ARG A 142 14.22 -22.19 17.66
C ARG A 142 15.01 -20.89 17.77
N GLY A 143 16.35 -20.97 17.84
CA GLY A 143 17.22 -19.80 18.01
C GLY A 143 17.36 -19.29 19.44
N LYS A 144 16.87 -20.04 20.45
CA LYS A 144 17.04 -19.67 21.86
C LYS A 144 18.39 -20.15 22.36
N LEU A 145 19.21 -19.25 22.89
CA LEU A 145 20.54 -19.54 23.42
C LEU A 145 20.46 -20.38 24.70
N SER A 146 21.34 -21.39 24.77
CA SER A 146 21.60 -22.16 26.00
C SER A 146 22.29 -21.27 27.06
N ASN A 147 22.12 -21.60 28.33
CA ASN A 147 22.91 -21.00 29.41
C ASN A 147 24.25 -21.71 29.66
N GLU A 148 24.44 -22.90 29.09
CA GLU A 148 25.67 -23.69 29.22
C GLU A 148 26.69 -23.22 28.19
N VAL A 149 27.94 -23.09 28.62
CA VAL A 149 29.08 -22.78 27.76
C VAL A 149 29.67 -24.08 27.26
N GLY A 150 29.78 -24.23 25.96
CA GLY A 150 30.31 -25.38 25.26
C GLY A 150 30.87 -25.03 23.90
N GLU A 151 31.11 -26.04 23.09
CA GLU A 151 31.57 -25.85 21.72
C GLU A 151 30.50 -25.23 20.84
N ILE A 152 30.89 -24.34 19.92
CA ILE A 152 30.02 -23.76 18.94
C ILE A 152 30.08 -24.59 17.65
N THR A 153 28.93 -25.19 17.29
CA THR A 153 28.85 -26.02 16.08
C THR A 153 27.72 -25.47 15.18
N ILE A 154 28.05 -25.10 13.95
CA ILE A 154 27.16 -24.57 12.93
C ILE A 154 27.38 -25.35 11.64
N PRO A 155 26.69 -26.51 11.45
CA PRO A 155 26.85 -27.30 10.23
C PRO A 155 26.43 -26.49 9.01
N ALA A 156 27.27 -26.44 7.98
CA ALA A 156 27.03 -25.68 6.75
C ALA A 156 25.80 -26.17 5.95
N ASP A 157 25.44 -27.45 6.13
CA ASP A 157 24.28 -28.09 5.50
C ASP A 157 23.00 -27.96 6.33
N LYS A 158 23.03 -27.22 7.44
CA LYS A 158 21.86 -27.04 8.30
C LYS A 158 20.74 -26.30 7.54
N LYS A 159 19.62 -26.98 7.46
CA LYS A 159 18.40 -26.44 6.88
C LYS A 159 17.40 -26.09 7.99
N ILE A 160 16.65 -25.04 7.79
CA ILE A 160 15.47 -24.78 8.61
C ILE A 160 14.24 -25.33 7.89
N PRO A 161 13.34 -26.02 8.60
CA PRO A 161 12.07 -26.45 8.00
C PRO A 161 11.22 -25.25 7.65
N ALA A 162 10.30 -25.44 6.73
CA ALA A 162 9.26 -24.46 6.46
C ALA A 162 8.46 -24.15 7.73
N GLN A 163 7.96 -22.93 7.80
CA GLN A 163 6.98 -22.52 8.80
C GLN A 163 5.72 -22.05 8.10
N ALA A 164 4.61 -22.73 8.37
CA ALA A 164 3.32 -22.30 7.88
C ALA A 164 3.01 -20.90 8.37
N THR A 165 2.41 -20.08 7.51
CA THR A 165 1.94 -18.75 7.86
C THR A 165 0.77 -18.86 8.82
N THR A 166 0.85 -18.20 9.96
CA THR A 166 -0.21 -18.13 10.97
C THR A 166 -0.79 -16.74 11.10
N GLY A 167 -0.07 -15.72 10.67
CA GLY A 167 -0.49 -14.33 10.67
C GLY A 167 0.04 -13.56 9.47
N VAL A 168 -0.77 -12.64 8.96
CA VAL A 168 -0.36 -11.68 7.93
C VAL A 168 -0.81 -10.29 8.35
N THR A 169 0.11 -9.35 8.43
CA THR A 169 -0.21 -7.96 8.76
C THR A 169 -0.21 -7.10 7.50
N PHE A 170 -1.32 -6.41 7.27
CA PHE A 170 -1.49 -5.49 6.16
C PHE A 170 -1.47 -4.04 6.66
N SER A 171 -0.78 -3.16 5.95
CA SER A 171 -0.80 -1.73 6.19
C SER A 171 -0.86 -0.94 4.90
N GLY A 172 -1.55 0.21 4.95
CA GLY A 172 -1.77 1.05 3.79
C GLY A 172 -2.85 2.09 4.02
N ASN A 173 -3.38 2.63 2.93
CA ASN A 173 -4.50 3.57 2.96
C ASN A 173 -5.60 3.12 2.00
N LEU A 174 -6.85 3.25 2.41
CA LEU A 174 -8.04 3.14 1.56
C LEU A 174 -8.63 4.54 1.37
N ASN A 175 -8.86 4.94 0.12
CA ASN A 175 -9.29 6.30 -0.21
C ASN A 175 -10.71 6.63 0.33
N SER A 176 -10.79 7.65 1.19
CA SER A 176 -12.05 8.09 1.78
C SER A 176 -12.95 8.87 0.80
N GLU A 177 -12.38 9.58 -0.17
CA GLU A 177 -13.12 10.47 -1.08
C GLU A 177 -13.62 9.77 -2.35
N GLU A 178 -13.01 8.67 -2.76
CA GLU A 178 -13.40 7.92 -3.95
C GLU A 178 -14.84 7.42 -3.80
N GLN A 179 -15.67 7.58 -4.82
CA GLN A 179 -17.09 7.25 -4.76
C GLN A 179 -17.40 6.06 -5.68
N VAL A 180 -18.20 5.14 -5.18
CA VAL A 180 -18.79 4.07 -5.99
C VAL A 180 -19.82 4.70 -6.91
N LEU A 181 -19.66 4.55 -8.22
CA LEU A 181 -20.56 5.12 -9.22
C LEU A 181 -21.60 4.09 -9.66
N GLY A 182 -22.85 4.56 -9.83
CA GLY A 182 -23.92 3.79 -10.48
C GLY A 182 -24.00 4.15 -11.96
N THR A 183 -24.67 3.33 -12.75
CA THR A 183 -25.03 3.69 -14.12
C THR A 183 -26.04 4.82 -14.14
N ILE A 184 -25.88 5.71 -15.10
CA ILE A 184 -26.91 6.68 -15.47
C ILE A 184 -27.18 6.48 -16.97
N THR A 185 -28.34 5.92 -17.27
CA THR A 185 -28.82 5.79 -18.64
C THR A 185 -29.93 6.77 -18.92
N LYS A 186 -29.98 7.32 -20.10
CA LYS A 186 -31.04 8.26 -20.52
C LYS A 186 -31.45 8.06 -21.96
N THR A 187 -32.68 8.48 -22.28
CA THR A 187 -33.17 8.53 -23.66
C THR A 187 -32.75 9.84 -24.34
N LYS A 188 -33.00 9.96 -25.62
CA LYS A 188 -33.09 11.27 -26.28
C LYS A 188 -34.29 12.04 -25.73
N PRO A 189 -34.32 13.38 -25.86
CA PRO A 189 -35.47 14.20 -25.44
C PRO A 189 -36.76 13.77 -26.17
N PHE A 190 -37.84 13.71 -25.41
CA PHE A 190 -39.18 13.62 -25.98
C PHE A 190 -39.82 14.99 -26.02
N MET A 191 -40.61 15.21 -27.03
CA MET A 191 -41.45 16.38 -27.21
C MET A 191 -42.90 15.93 -27.05
N ALA A 192 -43.77 16.86 -26.64
CA ALA A 192 -45.22 16.60 -26.61
C ALA A 192 -45.96 17.68 -27.42
N THR A 193 -47.07 17.30 -27.99
CA THR A 193 -47.97 18.24 -28.68
C THR A 193 -48.42 19.29 -27.67
N VAL A 194 -48.29 20.55 -28.05
CA VAL A 194 -48.65 21.67 -27.19
C VAL A 194 -50.15 21.73 -26.89
N ASN A 195 -50.52 22.12 -25.69
CA ASN A 195 -51.88 22.55 -25.38
C ASN A 195 -52.04 23.99 -25.89
N PRO A 196 -53.11 24.33 -26.65
CA PRO A 196 -53.30 25.66 -27.20
C PRO A 196 -53.27 26.81 -26.21
N THR A 197 -53.48 26.56 -24.93
CA THR A 197 -53.40 27.54 -23.83
C THR A 197 -51.98 27.79 -23.30
N GLU A 198 -50.99 27.03 -23.77
CA GLU A 198 -49.62 27.25 -23.33
C GLU A 198 -48.99 28.48 -23.96
N ASP A 199 -48.01 29.05 -23.22
CA ASP A 199 -47.30 30.25 -23.67
C ASP A 199 -46.43 29.90 -24.89
N PHE A 200 -46.47 30.72 -25.92
CA PHE A 200 -45.61 30.59 -27.12
C PHE A 200 -44.14 30.62 -26.79
N ASN A 201 -43.75 31.41 -25.78
CA ASN A 201 -42.38 31.47 -25.33
C ASN A 201 -42.00 30.16 -24.65
N GLY A 202 -41.06 29.44 -25.22
CA GLY A 202 -40.65 28.12 -24.74
C GLY A 202 -41.21 26.96 -25.56
N LEU A 203 -41.97 27.22 -26.60
CA LEU A 203 -42.37 26.20 -27.57
C LEU A 203 -41.29 25.96 -28.61
N TYR A 204 -41.40 24.86 -29.31
CA TYR A 204 -40.58 24.47 -30.44
C TYR A 204 -41.44 24.44 -31.72
N ALA A 205 -40.96 25.07 -32.78
CA ALA A 205 -41.60 25.02 -34.08
C ALA A 205 -41.22 23.70 -34.78
N ASN A 206 -42.04 23.30 -35.74
CA ASN A 206 -41.88 22.03 -36.51
C ASN A 206 -41.92 20.78 -35.65
N GLY A 207 -42.38 20.89 -34.41
CA GLY A 207 -42.42 19.77 -33.46
C GLY A 207 -41.04 19.20 -33.07
N THR A 208 -39.95 19.86 -33.43
CA THR A 208 -38.57 19.38 -33.23
C THR A 208 -37.87 20.09 -32.11
N ALA A 209 -36.94 19.45 -31.47
CA ALA A 209 -36.11 20.03 -30.40
C ALA A 209 -35.08 21.08 -30.90
N GLU A 210 -35.05 21.37 -32.20
CA GLU A 210 -34.03 22.25 -32.78
C GLU A 210 -34.48 23.69 -32.95
N THR A 211 -35.81 23.97 -33.07
CA THR A 211 -36.36 25.30 -33.35
C THR A 211 -37.07 25.85 -32.12
N PHE A 212 -36.32 26.37 -31.19
CA PHE A 212 -36.84 26.95 -29.96
C PHE A 212 -37.35 28.38 -30.16
N LEU A 213 -38.62 28.66 -29.77
CA LEU A 213 -39.23 29.97 -29.78
C LEU A 213 -38.81 30.72 -28.51
N GLN A 214 -37.92 31.70 -28.68
CA GLN A 214 -37.53 32.60 -27.61
C GLN A 214 -38.10 33.99 -27.93
N LEU A 215 -39.22 34.33 -27.32
CA LEU A 215 -39.94 35.57 -27.59
C LEU A 215 -39.82 36.56 -26.42
N THR A 216 -39.64 37.82 -26.75
CA THR A 216 -39.53 38.91 -25.79
C THR A 216 -40.83 39.68 -25.71
N ARG A 217 -41.48 39.73 -24.55
CA ARG A 217 -42.74 40.45 -24.33
C ARG A 217 -42.64 41.92 -24.67
N GLY A 218 -43.61 42.42 -25.44
CA GLY A 218 -43.68 43.80 -25.87
C GLY A 218 -42.72 44.19 -27.00
N MET A 219 -41.93 43.23 -27.52
CA MET A 219 -40.96 43.46 -28.60
C MET A 219 -41.24 42.61 -29.83
N ASP A 220 -41.46 41.32 -29.61
CA ASP A 220 -41.66 40.42 -30.75
C ASP A 220 -43.07 40.51 -31.31
N THR A 221 -43.16 40.65 -32.62
CA THR A 221 -44.42 40.92 -33.35
C THR A 221 -44.65 39.91 -34.46
N LEU A 222 -45.91 39.61 -34.74
CA LEU A 222 -46.36 38.86 -35.91
C LEU A 222 -47.35 39.70 -36.70
N THR A 223 -47.02 40.07 -37.93
CA THR A 223 -47.93 40.74 -38.88
C THR A 223 -48.73 39.67 -39.63
N VAL A 224 -50.00 39.66 -39.42
CA VAL A 224 -50.98 38.81 -40.10
C VAL A 224 -51.78 39.64 -41.10
N GLY A 225 -51.97 39.13 -42.29
CA GLY A 225 -52.68 39.84 -43.32
C GLY A 225 -53.12 38.94 -44.49
N TYR A 226 -53.84 39.55 -45.42
CA TYR A 226 -54.21 38.87 -46.66
C TYR A 226 -54.26 39.81 -47.84
N GLU A 227 -54.24 39.23 -49.04
CA GLU A 227 -54.50 39.87 -50.33
C GLU A 227 -55.45 38.99 -51.14
N VAL A 228 -56.55 39.53 -51.67
CA VAL A 228 -57.43 38.80 -52.58
C VAL A 228 -56.98 38.96 -54.01
N THR A 229 -56.51 37.88 -54.63
CA THR A 229 -55.90 37.87 -55.97
C THR A 229 -56.84 38.20 -57.12
N GLY A 230 -57.99 38.66 -56.93
CA GLY A 230 -58.95 39.04 -57.96
C GLY A 230 -59.46 40.47 -57.82
N THR A 231 -59.58 40.97 -56.60
CA THR A 231 -60.10 42.31 -56.28
C THR A 231 -59.02 43.29 -55.79
N GLY A 232 -57.85 42.76 -55.36
CA GLY A 232 -56.79 43.56 -54.74
C GLY A 232 -57.14 44.04 -53.33
N GLU A 233 -58.14 43.48 -52.70
CA GLU A 233 -58.48 43.72 -51.33
C GLU A 233 -57.42 43.25 -50.36
N THR A 234 -56.94 44.07 -49.42
CA THR A 234 -55.89 43.74 -48.46
C THR A 234 -56.29 44.26 -47.07
N ALA A 235 -55.91 43.51 -46.07
CA ALA A 235 -55.87 43.98 -44.67
C ALA A 235 -54.63 43.32 -43.97
N GLU A 236 -54.07 44.13 -43.06
CA GLU A 236 -52.95 43.71 -42.22
C GLU A 236 -53.11 44.18 -40.78
N SER A 237 -52.77 43.38 -39.84
CA SER A 237 -52.70 43.71 -38.41
C SER A 237 -51.42 43.09 -37.80
N THR A 238 -50.78 43.89 -36.97
CA THR A 238 -49.58 43.42 -36.25
C THR A 238 -49.94 43.13 -34.81
N PHE A 239 -49.68 41.93 -34.36
CA PHE A 239 -49.91 41.44 -33.01
C PHE A 239 -48.58 41.33 -32.30
N THR A 240 -48.53 41.86 -31.03
CA THR A 240 -47.33 41.89 -30.21
C THR A 240 -47.41 40.81 -29.14
N TYR A 241 -46.39 39.98 -29.05
CA TYR A 241 -46.30 38.95 -28.03
C TYR A 241 -46.27 39.56 -26.62
N GLY A 242 -47.08 38.99 -25.72
CA GLY A 242 -47.22 39.47 -24.33
C GLY A 242 -48.14 40.68 -24.15
N ILE A 243 -48.70 41.24 -25.27
CA ILE A 243 -49.72 42.30 -25.29
C ILE A 243 -51.00 41.80 -25.95
N ASP A 244 -50.89 41.34 -27.18
CA ASP A 244 -52.02 40.88 -27.97
C ASP A 244 -52.26 39.39 -27.87
N PHE A 245 -51.22 38.61 -27.74
CA PHE A 245 -51.25 37.15 -27.57
C PHE A 245 -50.12 36.66 -26.68
N THR A 246 -50.34 35.59 -25.96
CA THR A 246 -49.33 34.81 -25.23
C THR A 246 -49.40 33.35 -25.59
N SER A 247 -50.52 32.85 -26.04
CA SER A 247 -50.77 31.47 -26.39
C SER A 247 -51.31 31.30 -27.82
N ILE A 248 -51.39 30.06 -28.29
CA ILE A 248 -52.02 29.73 -29.57
C ILE A 248 -53.48 30.19 -29.56
N ASP A 249 -54.23 29.93 -28.48
CA ASP A 249 -55.61 30.31 -28.33
C ASP A 249 -55.78 31.84 -28.42
N ASP A 250 -54.91 32.62 -27.73
CA ASP A 250 -54.95 34.06 -27.79
C ASP A 250 -54.75 34.56 -29.24
N LEU A 251 -53.77 34.00 -29.95
CA LEU A 251 -53.47 34.40 -31.32
C LEU A 251 -54.64 34.06 -32.28
N VAL A 252 -55.22 32.86 -32.14
CA VAL A 252 -56.39 32.41 -32.88
C VAL A 252 -57.58 33.34 -32.64
N LEU A 253 -57.85 33.65 -31.40
CA LEU A 253 -58.94 34.58 -31.04
C LEU A 253 -58.72 35.99 -31.63
N LYS A 254 -57.47 36.48 -31.57
CA LYS A 254 -57.14 37.79 -32.17
C LYS A 254 -57.27 37.80 -33.69
N ILE A 255 -56.83 36.79 -34.36
CA ILE A 255 -56.96 36.69 -35.82
C ILE A 255 -58.42 36.56 -36.24
N SER A 256 -59.23 35.83 -35.50
CA SER A 256 -60.63 35.59 -35.76
C SER A 256 -61.58 36.74 -35.25
N ASP A 257 -61.04 37.76 -34.60
CA ASP A 257 -61.80 38.90 -34.11
C ASP A 257 -62.34 39.70 -35.31
N PRO A 258 -63.65 40.03 -35.31
CA PRO A 258 -64.28 40.84 -36.39
C PRO A 258 -63.65 42.21 -36.57
N THR A 259 -63.00 42.76 -35.54
CA THR A 259 -62.39 44.10 -35.60
C THR A 259 -61.01 44.08 -36.35
N THR A 260 -60.38 42.99 -36.56
CA THR A 260 -59.12 42.89 -37.31
C THR A 260 -59.31 42.94 -38.84
N GLY A 261 -60.56 42.79 -39.33
CA GLY A 261 -60.90 42.80 -40.75
C GLY A 261 -60.61 41.47 -41.48
N PHE A 262 -60.13 40.39 -40.80
CA PHE A 262 -59.77 39.11 -41.48
C PHE A 262 -61.02 38.22 -41.67
N ASN A 263 -62.06 38.34 -40.87
CA ASN A 263 -63.21 37.45 -40.79
C ASN A 263 -64.02 37.34 -42.11
N GLY A 264 -63.83 38.30 -43.02
CA GLY A 264 -64.42 38.20 -44.39
C GLY A 264 -63.56 37.48 -45.41
N ALA A 265 -62.30 37.26 -45.12
CA ALA A 265 -61.32 36.63 -46.03
C ALA A 265 -60.89 35.20 -45.58
N PHE A 266 -60.54 35.04 -44.31
CA PHE A 266 -60.18 33.76 -43.70
C PHE A 266 -60.44 33.75 -42.22
N ASN A 267 -60.52 32.55 -41.63
CA ASN A 267 -60.65 32.30 -40.21
C ASN A 267 -59.44 31.48 -39.75
N ALA A 268 -59.00 31.71 -38.51
CA ALA A 268 -58.03 30.86 -37.80
C ALA A 268 -58.79 29.99 -36.78
N THR A 269 -58.35 28.75 -36.61
CA THR A 269 -58.88 27.80 -35.60
C THR A 269 -57.69 26.96 -35.08
N ASN A 270 -57.85 26.41 -33.90
CA ASN A 270 -56.89 25.43 -33.40
C ASN A 270 -57.00 24.19 -34.27
N GLY A 271 -55.91 23.87 -34.97
CA GLY A 271 -55.76 22.67 -35.73
C GLY A 271 -55.45 21.45 -34.87
N THR A 272 -55.39 20.29 -35.47
CA THR A 272 -54.92 19.10 -34.81
C THR A 272 -53.42 19.22 -34.58
N ASN A 273 -52.89 18.58 -33.50
CA ASN A 273 -51.45 18.46 -33.27
C ASN A 273 -50.72 19.77 -32.92
N GLY A 274 -51.42 20.74 -32.30
CA GLY A 274 -50.81 22.00 -31.88
C GLY A 274 -50.53 22.96 -33.06
N GLN A 275 -51.20 22.83 -34.16
CA GLN A 275 -51.13 23.71 -35.33
C GLN A 275 -52.19 24.78 -35.21
N ILE A 276 -52.03 25.88 -35.98
CA ILE A 276 -53.07 26.82 -36.27
C ILE A 276 -53.55 26.58 -37.70
N GLN A 277 -54.83 26.30 -37.87
CA GLN A 277 -55.40 26.09 -39.18
C GLN A 277 -56.08 27.40 -39.67
N PHE A 278 -55.72 27.79 -40.86
CA PHE A 278 -56.26 28.93 -41.54
C PHE A 278 -57.19 28.49 -42.65
N THR A 279 -58.46 28.84 -42.60
CA THR A 279 -59.47 28.41 -43.54
C THR A 279 -60.02 29.62 -44.29
N SER A 280 -60.00 29.56 -45.60
CA SER A 280 -60.52 30.65 -46.48
C SER A 280 -62.04 30.77 -46.36
N VAL A 281 -62.54 32.01 -46.30
CA VAL A 281 -63.97 32.35 -46.35
C VAL A 281 -64.32 32.76 -47.78
N GLN A 282 -63.37 33.29 -48.56
CA GLN A 282 -63.53 33.60 -49.97
C GLN A 282 -62.40 32.99 -50.83
N ALA A 283 -62.62 32.90 -52.15
CA ALA A 283 -61.65 32.34 -53.05
C ALA A 283 -60.53 33.30 -53.41
N GLY A 284 -59.31 32.79 -53.62
CA GLY A 284 -58.15 33.58 -54.07
C GLY A 284 -57.46 34.39 -52.96
N VAL A 285 -57.61 34.01 -51.72
CA VAL A 285 -56.98 34.66 -50.56
C VAL A 285 -55.51 34.25 -50.44
N ARG A 286 -54.59 35.21 -50.60
CA ARG A 286 -53.17 35.03 -50.29
C ARG A 286 -52.92 35.46 -48.86
N LEU A 287 -52.44 34.55 -48.04
CA LEU A 287 -52.09 34.77 -46.64
C LEU A 287 -50.72 35.44 -46.47
N LYS A 288 -50.60 36.33 -45.54
CA LYS A 288 -49.35 36.97 -45.12
C LYS A 288 -49.16 36.72 -43.62
N MET A 289 -48.03 36.09 -43.28
CA MET A 289 -47.62 35.81 -41.89
C MET A 289 -46.12 36.10 -41.79
N ILE A 290 -45.74 37.24 -41.23
CA ILE A 290 -44.36 37.72 -41.19
C ILE A 290 -44.06 38.31 -39.83
N SER A 291 -42.91 37.95 -39.27
CA SER A 291 -42.35 38.63 -38.08
C SER A 291 -41.05 39.33 -38.51
N ASP A 292 -40.97 40.62 -38.27
CA ASP A 292 -39.74 41.37 -38.51
C ASP A 292 -38.76 41.28 -37.33
N THR A 293 -39.22 40.72 -36.18
CA THR A 293 -38.47 40.63 -34.95
C THR A 293 -38.04 39.22 -34.57
N SER A 294 -38.75 38.21 -35.08
CA SER A 294 -38.46 36.80 -34.75
C SER A 294 -38.37 35.92 -35.98
N SER A 295 -37.17 35.39 -36.28
CA SER A 295 -36.96 34.41 -37.33
C SER A 295 -37.65 33.07 -37.05
N ALA A 296 -37.79 32.72 -35.77
CA ALA A 296 -38.48 31.50 -35.35
C ALA A 296 -39.99 31.56 -35.61
N LEU A 297 -40.64 32.72 -35.38
CA LEU A 297 -42.03 32.92 -35.78
C LEU A 297 -42.20 32.83 -37.30
N ASN A 298 -41.30 33.43 -38.10
CA ASN A 298 -41.32 33.31 -39.54
C ASN A 298 -41.22 31.90 -40.01
N GLN A 299 -40.38 31.09 -39.39
CA GLN A 299 -40.21 29.66 -39.71
C GLN A 299 -41.49 28.89 -39.37
N SER A 300 -42.09 29.15 -38.21
CA SER A 300 -43.32 28.49 -37.74
C SER A 300 -44.53 28.69 -38.66
N PHE A 301 -44.57 29.83 -39.35
CA PHE A 301 -45.63 30.14 -40.31
C PHE A 301 -45.16 30.08 -41.79
N GLY A 302 -43.99 29.49 -42.05
CA GLY A 302 -43.43 29.37 -43.41
C GLY A 302 -44.34 28.66 -44.38
N ASN A 303 -45.07 27.68 -43.93
CA ASN A 303 -46.06 26.94 -44.77
C ASN A 303 -47.29 27.77 -45.11
N VAL A 304 -47.60 28.77 -44.30
CA VAL A 304 -48.79 29.64 -44.42
C VAL A 304 -48.49 30.92 -45.20
N ASN A 305 -47.31 31.51 -44.96
CA ASN A 305 -46.92 32.78 -45.53
C ASN A 305 -46.80 32.68 -47.07
N GLY A 306 -47.51 33.58 -47.77
CA GLY A 306 -47.55 33.63 -49.24
C GLY A 306 -48.43 32.53 -49.89
N ARG A 307 -49.05 31.67 -49.10
CA ARG A 307 -49.96 30.62 -49.62
C ARG A 307 -51.25 31.27 -50.15
N VAL A 308 -51.68 30.84 -51.32
CA VAL A 308 -52.96 31.29 -51.92
C VAL A 308 -53.99 30.18 -51.75
N LEU A 309 -55.08 30.49 -51.06
CA LEU A 309 -56.23 29.63 -50.90
C LEU A 309 -57.20 29.91 -52.03
N ILE A 310 -57.23 29.01 -53.01
CA ILE A 310 -57.89 29.20 -54.32
C ILE A 310 -59.39 29.06 -54.20
N ASN A 311 -59.81 28.16 -53.29
CA ASN A 311 -61.23 27.84 -53.11
C ASN A 311 -61.76 28.31 -51.77
N VAL A 312 -63.08 28.50 -51.65
CA VAL A 312 -63.74 28.70 -50.38
C VAL A 312 -63.65 27.41 -49.54
N ALA A 313 -63.40 27.56 -48.21
CA ALA A 313 -63.17 26.48 -47.25
C ALA A 313 -61.88 25.66 -47.48
N GLU A 314 -60.98 26.20 -48.32
CA GLU A 314 -59.62 25.62 -48.41
C GLU A 314 -58.83 25.97 -47.13
N ALA A 315 -58.13 24.99 -46.55
CA ALA A 315 -57.38 25.14 -45.33
C ALA A 315 -55.88 24.96 -45.54
N VAL A 316 -55.09 25.67 -44.74
CA VAL A 316 -53.65 25.48 -44.59
C VAL A 316 -53.27 25.53 -43.12
N ASP A 317 -52.39 24.65 -42.71
CA ASP A 317 -51.94 24.61 -41.34
C ASP A 317 -50.58 25.27 -41.17
N SER A 318 -50.32 25.90 -40.06
CA SER A 318 -48.97 26.26 -39.61
C SER A 318 -48.12 25.02 -39.35
N ASP A 319 -46.87 25.23 -39.05
CA ASP A 319 -46.07 24.13 -38.51
C ASP A 319 -46.63 23.65 -37.17
N GLU A 320 -46.30 22.44 -36.81
CA GLU A 320 -46.68 21.87 -35.54
C GLU A 320 -45.86 22.50 -34.37
N PHE A 321 -46.55 22.93 -33.33
CA PHE A 321 -45.87 23.38 -32.11
C PHE A 321 -45.81 22.26 -31.07
N ALA A 322 -44.67 22.21 -30.41
CA ALA A 322 -44.42 21.22 -29.38
C ALA A 322 -43.73 21.88 -28.18
N HIS A 323 -43.83 21.25 -27.02
CA HIS A 323 -43.03 21.56 -25.86
C HIS A 323 -42.21 20.32 -25.43
N VAL A 324 -41.22 20.56 -24.59
CA VAL A 324 -40.44 19.44 -23.96
C VAL A 324 -41.37 18.61 -23.12
N ALA A 325 -41.38 17.31 -23.34
CA ALA A 325 -42.31 16.40 -22.66
C ALA A 325 -42.18 16.46 -21.14
N LYS A 326 -43.30 16.52 -20.45
CA LYS A 326 -43.47 16.58 -19.00
C LYS A 326 -44.13 15.31 -18.49
N ASP A 327 -44.03 15.03 -17.20
CA ASP A 327 -44.68 13.91 -16.50
C ASP A 327 -46.19 13.82 -16.81
N THR A 328 -46.85 14.96 -16.98
CA THR A 328 -48.30 15.08 -17.17
C THR A 328 -48.76 14.84 -18.60
N ASP A 329 -47.84 14.76 -19.56
CA ASP A 329 -48.22 14.66 -20.97
C ASP A 329 -48.67 13.25 -21.34
N ALA A 330 -49.74 13.20 -22.15
CA ALA A 330 -50.28 11.93 -22.58
C ALA A 330 -49.33 11.23 -23.58
N MET A 331 -49.13 9.96 -23.40
CA MET A 331 -48.18 9.18 -24.22
C MET A 331 -48.54 9.17 -25.72
N VAL A 332 -49.84 9.21 -26.04
CA VAL A 332 -50.31 9.28 -27.45
C VAL A 332 -49.92 10.59 -28.14
N GLN A 333 -49.53 11.61 -27.37
CA GLN A 333 -49.13 12.93 -27.88
C GLN A 333 -47.61 13.09 -28.00
N LEU A 334 -46.86 12.08 -27.60
CA LEU A 334 -45.40 12.14 -27.61
C LEU A 334 -44.81 12.08 -29.02
N ARG A 335 -43.67 12.73 -29.16
CA ARG A 335 -42.87 12.80 -30.36
C ARG A 335 -41.39 12.51 -30.00
N ASN A 336 -40.65 12.05 -30.95
CA ASN A 336 -39.21 11.97 -30.81
C ASN A 336 -38.54 13.37 -30.97
N ALA A 337 -37.25 13.45 -30.72
CA ALA A 337 -36.49 14.72 -30.87
C ALA A 337 -36.49 15.27 -32.30
N GLN A 338 -36.86 14.50 -33.31
CA GLN A 338 -36.98 14.89 -34.73
C GLN A 338 -38.38 15.35 -35.08
N GLY A 339 -39.34 15.34 -34.12
CA GLY A 339 -40.72 15.77 -34.31
C GLY A 339 -41.67 14.66 -34.81
N ASP A 340 -41.16 13.44 -35.07
CA ASP A 340 -41.99 12.33 -35.50
C ASP A 340 -42.84 11.80 -34.32
N ARG A 341 -44.11 11.53 -34.60
CA ARG A 341 -44.99 10.86 -33.63
C ARG A 341 -44.58 9.43 -33.37
N LEU A 342 -44.77 8.97 -32.16
CA LEU A 342 -44.39 7.63 -31.73
C LEU A 342 -45.39 6.55 -32.19
N ASP A 343 -46.48 6.91 -32.87
CA ASP A 343 -47.54 6.06 -33.40
C ASP A 343 -48.25 5.21 -32.32
N LEU A 344 -48.27 5.70 -31.07
CA LEU A 344 -48.97 5.05 -29.97
C LEU A 344 -50.46 5.33 -30.07
N VAL A 345 -51.26 4.26 -29.89
CA VAL A 345 -52.72 4.36 -29.92
C VAL A 345 -53.34 3.73 -28.64
N ALA A 346 -54.56 4.11 -28.33
CA ALA A 346 -55.29 3.51 -27.20
C ALA A 346 -55.40 2.00 -27.40
N GLY A 347 -55.07 1.24 -26.39
CA GLY A 347 -55.04 -0.23 -26.39
C GLY A 347 -53.63 -0.82 -26.51
N ASP A 348 -52.63 -0.06 -26.93
CA ASP A 348 -51.24 -0.53 -26.99
C ASP A 348 -50.71 -0.89 -25.58
N ARG A 349 -49.94 -1.96 -25.49
CA ARG A 349 -49.34 -2.44 -24.25
C ARG A 349 -47.83 -2.12 -24.26
N LEU A 350 -47.29 -1.70 -23.11
CA LEU A 350 -45.87 -1.42 -22.94
C LEU A 350 -45.12 -2.60 -22.33
N ASP A 351 -44.07 -3.03 -23.00
CA ASP A 351 -43.25 -4.17 -22.59
C ASP A 351 -41.77 -3.77 -22.44
N LEU A 352 -41.09 -4.31 -21.45
CA LEU A 352 -39.64 -4.32 -21.33
C LEU A 352 -39.11 -5.47 -22.20
N LYS A 353 -38.37 -5.17 -23.26
CA LYS A 353 -37.89 -6.17 -24.22
C LYS A 353 -36.57 -6.82 -23.77
N SER A 354 -35.69 -6.05 -23.20
CA SER A 354 -34.46 -6.54 -22.66
C SER A 354 -33.95 -5.59 -21.58
N VAL A 355 -33.43 -6.14 -20.50
CA VAL A 355 -32.76 -5.40 -19.43
C VAL A 355 -31.58 -6.22 -18.95
N THR A 356 -30.43 -5.61 -18.84
CA THR A 356 -29.23 -6.20 -18.22
C THR A 356 -28.89 -5.39 -16.98
N ILE A 357 -28.79 -6.05 -15.83
CA ILE A 357 -28.37 -5.44 -14.56
C ILE A 357 -27.23 -6.25 -13.98
N GLY A 358 -26.09 -5.62 -13.75
CA GLY A 358 -24.90 -6.28 -13.21
C GLY A 358 -24.38 -7.43 -14.08
N GLY A 359 -24.49 -7.30 -15.41
CA GLY A 359 -24.10 -8.33 -16.37
C GLY A 359 -25.12 -9.46 -16.57
N ASN A 360 -26.20 -9.47 -15.79
CA ASN A 360 -27.24 -10.51 -15.91
C ASN A 360 -28.41 -10.02 -16.74
N GLU A 361 -28.80 -10.77 -17.76
CA GLU A 361 -30.01 -10.50 -18.56
C GLU A 361 -31.25 -10.93 -17.74
N LEU A 362 -32.21 -10.01 -17.63
CA LEU A 362 -33.42 -10.21 -16.84
C LEU A 362 -34.59 -10.41 -17.80
N TYR A 363 -35.47 -11.32 -17.40
CA TYR A 363 -36.85 -11.60 -17.84
C TYR A 363 -37.09 -12.70 -18.85
N ALA A 364 -37.85 -13.70 -18.38
CA ALA A 364 -38.67 -14.52 -19.22
C ALA A 364 -39.92 -13.75 -19.69
N THR A 365 -40.42 -14.11 -20.84
CA THR A 365 -41.42 -13.40 -21.68
C THR A 365 -42.74 -12.96 -21.03
N SER A 366 -43.15 -13.51 -19.87
CA SER A 366 -44.41 -13.13 -19.21
C SER A 366 -44.27 -12.05 -18.13
N GLU A 367 -43.05 -11.73 -17.70
CA GLU A 367 -42.76 -10.75 -16.67
C GLU A 367 -42.22 -9.40 -17.22
N SER A 368 -42.12 -9.32 -18.57
CA SER A 368 -41.64 -8.12 -19.28
C SER A 368 -42.71 -7.03 -19.38
N ILE A 369 -43.96 -7.31 -19.08
CA ILE A 369 -45.05 -6.33 -19.19
C ILE A 369 -44.95 -5.30 -18.08
N LEU A 370 -44.95 -4.02 -18.45
CA LEU A 370 -45.05 -2.96 -17.47
C LEU A 370 -46.39 -2.93 -16.79
N LYS A 371 -46.44 -2.66 -15.50
CA LYS A 371 -47.65 -2.63 -14.70
C LYS A 371 -48.06 -1.20 -14.35
N ASP A 372 -49.36 -0.98 -14.23
CA ASP A 372 -49.91 0.25 -13.69
C ASP A 372 -49.81 0.27 -12.14
N ALA A 373 -50.21 1.36 -11.52
CA ALA A 373 -50.19 1.52 -10.07
C ALA A 373 -51.11 0.56 -9.32
N ALA A 374 -52.07 -0.09 -9.99
CA ALA A 374 -53.00 -1.06 -9.45
C ALA A 374 -52.52 -2.52 -9.67
N GLY A 375 -51.37 -2.71 -10.36
CA GLY A 375 -50.81 -4.03 -10.70
C GLY A 375 -51.39 -4.67 -11.96
N GLY A 376 -52.23 -3.94 -12.71
CA GLY A 376 -52.71 -4.36 -14.03
C GLY A 376 -51.65 -4.08 -15.13
N ASP A 377 -51.85 -4.63 -16.33
CA ASP A 377 -51.00 -4.35 -17.46
C ASP A 377 -51.08 -2.85 -17.82
N LEU A 378 -49.95 -2.18 -18.02
CA LEU A 378 -49.93 -0.78 -18.44
C LEU A 378 -50.36 -0.68 -19.92
N LEU A 379 -51.65 -0.41 -20.12
CA LEU A 379 -52.25 -0.17 -21.41
C LEU A 379 -52.28 1.32 -21.70
N ILE A 380 -51.92 1.72 -22.89
CA ILE A 380 -52.00 3.10 -23.33
C ILE A 380 -53.47 3.47 -23.60
N ASP A 381 -53.91 4.57 -23.06
CA ASP A 381 -55.12 5.26 -23.44
C ASP A 381 -54.84 6.75 -23.64
N ASN A 382 -55.90 7.52 -23.95
CA ASN A 382 -55.74 8.96 -24.17
C ASN A 382 -55.37 9.77 -22.92
N THR A 383 -55.38 9.12 -21.75
CA THR A 383 -55.04 9.72 -20.43
C THR A 383 -53.78 9.13 -19.83
N THR A 384 -53.21 8.08 -20.41
CA THR A 384 -51.96 7.46 -19.95
C THR A 384 -50.83 8.42 -20.12
N THR A 385 -50.20 8.83 -19.01
CA THR A 385 -49.18 9.86 -18.98
C THR A 385 -47.77 9.28 -18.92
N LEU A 386 -46.79 10.14 -19.19
CA LEU A 386 -45.37 9.81 -19.05
C LEU A 386 -45.02 9.44 -17.60
N GLN A 387 -45.72 10.02 -16.59
CA GLN A 387 -45.61 9.64 -15.18
C GLN A 387 -45.96 8.16 -14.94
N GLN A 388 -46.99 7.63 -15.62
CA GLN A 388 -47.40 6.23 -15.46
C GLN A 388 -46.34 5.30 -16.08
N LEU A 389 -45.74 5.67 -17.23
CA LEU A 389 -44.56 4.97 -17.77
C LEU A 389 -43.40 4.97 -16.79
N ARG A 390 -43.05 6.13 -16.22
CA ARG A 390 -42.02 6.27 -15.21
C ARG A 390 -42.26 5.32 -14.02
N THR A 391 -43.48 5.31 -13.50
CA THR A 391 -43.88 4.46 -12.35
C THR A 391 -43.79 2.97 -12.70
N GLY A 392 -44.27 2.56 -13.88
CA GLY A 392 -44.16 1.19 -14.35
C GLY A 392 -42.70 0.73 -14.55
N LEU A 393 -41.84 1.59 -15.04
CA LEU A 393 -40.41 1.33 -15.14
C LEU A 393 -39.73 1.23 -13.77
N GLN A 394 -40.06 2.13 -12.86
CA GLN A 394 -39.56 2.10 -11.48
C GLN A 394 -39.91 0.78 -10.80
N GLU A 395 -41.17 0.34 -10.91
CA GLU A 395 -41.65 -0.91 -10.36
C GLU A 395 -40.91 -2.10 -11.00
N ALA A 396 -40.88 -2.15 -12.33
CA ALA A 396 -40.31 -3.29 -13.06
C ALA A 396 -38.78 -3.42 -12.84
N LEU A 397 -38.05 -2.32 -12.76
CA LEU A 397 -36.58 -2.35 -12.63
C LEU A 397 -36.10 -2.52 -11.19
N PHE A 398 -36.82 -1.97 -10.19
CA PHE A 398 -36.28 -1.82 -8.84
C PHE A 398 -37.17 -2.39 -7.71
N GLN A 399 -38.43 -2.66 -7.96
CA GLN A 399 -39.37 -3.10 -6.93
C GLN A 399 -39.85 -4.55 -7.14
N ARG A 400 -39.86 -5.06 -8.39
CA ARG A 400 -40.30 -6.42 -8.69
C ARG A 400 -39.23 -7.44 -8.33
N GLU A 401 -39.65 -8.63 -7.88
CA GLU A 401 -38.72 -9.74 -7.65
C GLU A 401 -38.01 -10.11 -8.97
N ARG A 402 -36.68 -10.03 -8.93
CA ARG A 402 -35.84 -10.33 -10.09
C ARG A 402 -35.63 -11.84 -10.22
N LYS A 403 -35.77 -12.37 -11.41
CA LYS A 403 -35.49 -13.76 -11.74
C LYS A 403 -34.54 -13.83 -12.93
N ASP A 404 -33.72 -14.89 -12.97
CA ASP A 404 -32.88 -15.16 -14.12
C ASP A 404 -33.72 -15.66 -15.34
N GLU A 405 -33.06 -15.89 -16.45
CA GLU A 405 -33.69 -16.41 -17.70
C GLU A 405 -34.40 -17.76 -17.52
N ASN A 406 -34.07 -18.51 -16.44
CA ASN A 406 -34.67 -19.78 -16.10
C ASN A 406 -35.81 -19.63 -15.07
N GLY A 407 -36.14 -18.39 -14.68
CA GLY A 407 -37.18 -18.10 -13.70
C GLY A 407 -36.78 -18.33 -12.24
N VAL A 408 -35.48 -18.48 -11.95
CA VAL A 408 -34.94 -18.64 -10.60
C VAL A 408 -34.70 -17.24 -9.98
N PRO A 409 -35.29 -16.96 -8.79
CA PRO A 409 -35.06 -15.68 -8.12
C PRO A 409 -33.58 -15.46 -7.83
N PHE A 410 -33.07 -14.24 -8.05
CA PHE A 410 -31.75 -13.84 -7.61
C PHE A 410 -31.61 -14.04 -6.10
N SER A 411 -30.42 -14.48 -5.67
CA SER A 411 -30.20 -15.01 -4.32
C SER A 411 -30.56 -13.99 -3.20
N ALA A 412 -30.97 -14.55 -2.07
CA ALA A 412 -31.41 -13.83 -0.87
C ALA A 412 -30.40 -12.82 -0.27
N SER A 413 -29.16 -12.80 -0.75
CA SER A 413 -28.12 -11.87 -0.28
C SER A 413 -28.33 -10.40 -0.70
N GLU A 414 -29.23 -10.16 -1.64
CA GLU A 414 -29.58 -8.79 -2.07
C GLU A 414 -30.85 -8.23 -1.40
N ARG A 415 -31.51 -9.03 -0.57
CA ARG A 415 -32.72 -8.61 0.15
C ARG A 415 -32.39 -8.24 1.58
N ASP A 416 -33.07 -7.21 2.07
CA ASP A 416 -33.14 -6.93 3.50
C ASP A 416 -33.72 -8.13 4.21
N PRO A 417 -33.05 -8.79 5.16
CA PRO A 417 -33.51 -10.00 5.81
C PRO A 417 -34.74 -9.78 6.66
N VAL A 418 -35.13 -8.55 6.97
CA VAL A 418 -36.31 -8.20 7.78
C VAL A 418 -37.50 -7.84 6.92
N THR A 419 -37.30 -7.06 5.86
CA THR A 419 -38.40 -6.57 5.01
C THR A 419 -38.64 -7.40 3.75
N GLY A 420 -37.69 -8.26 3.36
CA GLY A 420 -37.71 -9.04 2.12
C GLY A 420 -37.59 -8.18 0.85
N LEU A 421 -37.46 -6.86 1.00
CA LEU A 421 -37.27 -5.92 -0.10
C LEU A 421 -35.79 -5.82 -0.44
N PHE A 422 -35.47 -5.50 -1.70
CA PHE A 422 -34.11 -5.17 -2.07
C PHE A 422 -33.63 -3.99 -1.21
N THR A 423 -32.45 -4.12 -0.61
CA THR A 423 -31.86 -3.12 0.29
C THR A 423 -31.98 -1.72 -0.30
N ALA A 424 -32.54 -0.81 0.48
CA ALA A 424 -33.00 0.54 0.14
C ALA A 424 -32.28 1.19 -1.03
N GLU A 425 -32.92 1.14 -2.20
CA GLU A 425 -32.58 2.02 -3.31
C GLU A 425 -33.23 3.38 -3.10
N PRO A 426 -32.65 4.51 -3.60
CA PRO A 426 -33.29 5.80 -3.55
C PRO A 426 -34.71 5.73 -4.12
N GLU A 427 -35.65 6.44 -3.51
CA GLU A 427 -37.08 6.36 -3.87
C GLU A 427 -37.38 6.74 -5.34
N GLU A 428 -36.47 7.41 -6.04
CA GLU A 428 -36.63 7.78 -7.46
C GLU A 428 -35.42 7.36 -8.31
N MET A 429 -35.41 6.11 -8.77
CA MET A 429 -34.39 5.63 -9.71
C MET A 429 -34.75 5.95 -11.18
N VAL A 430 -36.03 6.14 -11.50
CA VAL A 430 -36.51 6.59 -12.82
C VAL A 430 -37.08 7.98 -12.69
N SER A 431 -36.56 8.92 -13.46
CA SER A 431 -37.01 10.33 -13.47
C SER A 431 -37.15 10.84 -14.90
N ILE A 432 -37.95 11.93 -15.07
CA ILE A 432 -38.04 12.65 -16.33
C ILE A 432 -37.28 13.94 -16.13
N GLY A 433 -36.27 14.16 -16.97
CA GLY A 433 -35.47 15.37 -16.95
C GLY A 433 -36.25 16.60 -17.43
N ALA A 434 -35.84 17.81 -16.99
CA ALA A 434 -36.40 19.06 -17.51
C ALA A 434 -36.19 19.23 -19.03
N ASP A 435 -35.31 18.43 -19.61
CA ASP A 435 -35.02 18.34 -21.04
C ASP A 435 -35.89 17.28 -21.78
N GLY A 436 -36.88 16.69 -21.09
CA GLY A 436 -37.76 15.67 -21.65
C GLY A 436 -37.12 14.28 -21.80
N THR A 437 -35.92 14.04 -21.24
CA THR A 437 -35.30 12.75 -21.26
C THR A 437 -35.84 11.84 -20.13
N ILE A 438 -36.07 10.56 -20.41
CA ILE A 438 -36.25 9.57 -19.34
C ILE A 438 -34.86 9.17 -18.86
N LYS A 439 -34.57 9.44 -17.59
CA LYS A 439 -33.31 9.13 -16.92
C LYS A 439 -33.52 7.99 -15.95
N ILE A 440 -32.64 6.97 -16.03
CA ILE A 440 -32.61 5.84 -15.11
C ILE A 440 -31.27 5.83 -14.41
N ASN A 441 -31.32 5.96 -13.08
CA ASN A 441 -30.16 5.82 -12.22
C ASN A 441 -30.08 4.36 -11.75
N GLY A 442 -29.08 3.60 -12.22
CA GLY A 442 -28.79 2.27 -11.72
C GLY A 442 -28.27 2.32 -10.29
N GLY A 443 -28.35 1.19 -9.58
CA GLY A 443 -27.75 1.06 -8.25
C GLY A 443 -26.24 1.26 -8.29
N LEU A 444 -25.64 1.61 -7.15
CA LEU A 444 -24.21 1.85 -7.03
C LEU A 444 -23.42 0.55 -7.21
N GLY A 445 -22.32 0.65 -7.96
CA GLY A 445 -21.41 -0.44 -8.29
C GLY A 445 -21.84 -1.28 -9.50
N ILE A 446 -20.87 -2.00 -10.06
CA ILE A 446 -21.04 -2.78 -11.29
C ILE A 446 -22.17 -3.82 -11.15
N ALA A 447 -22.24 -4.53 -10.04
CA ALA A 447 -23.23 -5.58 -9.81
C ALA A 447 -24.71 -5.09 -9.81
N ARG A 448 -24.94 -3.79 -9.72
CA ARG A 448 -26.25 -3.14 -9.71
C ARG A 448 -26.45 -2.13 -10.83
N GLY A 449 -25.45 -1.97 -11.67
CA GLY A 449 -25.50 -1.11 -12.84
C GLY A 449 -26.55 -1.60 -13.84
N VAL A 450 -27.36 -0.68 -14.35
CA VAL A 450 -28.30 -0.97 -15.45
C VAL A 450 -27.57 -0.72 -16.76
N GLU A 451 -27.23 -1.78 -17.48
CA GLU A 451 -26.35 -1.69 -18.65
C GLU A 451 -27.10 -1.63 -19.98
N LYS A 452 -28.25 -2.25 -20.05
CA LYS A 452 -29.04 -2.30 -21.27
C LYS A 452 -30.53 -2.27 -20.94
N ILE A 453 -31.25 -1.35 -21.54
CA ILE A 453 -32.70 -1.25 -21.44
C ILE A 453 -33.28 -1.09 -22.82
N GLN A 454 -34.30 -1.85 -23.11
CA GLN A 454 -35.08 -1.75 -24.33
C GLN A 454 -36.57 -1.86 -24.01
N ILE A 455 -37.33 -0.85 -24.37
CA ILE A 455 -38.77 -0.78 -24.16
C ILE A 455 -39.48 -0.85 -25.51
N GLY A 456 -40.53 -1.62 -25.58
CA GLY A 456 -41.39 -1.73 -26.77
C GLY A 456 -42.82 -1.39 -26.45
N ALA A 457 -43.58 -1.00 -27.45
CA ALA A 457 -45.05 -0.95 -27.42
C ALA A 457 -45.59 -1.94 -28.42
N ILE A 458 -46.61 -2.74 -28.01
CA ILE A 458 -47.20 -3.81 -28.77
C ILE A 458 -48.69 -3.60 -28.86
N ASP A 459 -49.25 -3.74 -30.04
CA ASP A 459 -50.69 -3.91 -30.23
C ASP A 459 -51.10 -5.30 -29.76
N PRO A 460 -51.84 -5.44 -28.65
CA PRO A 460 -52.16 -6.73 -28.08
C PRO A 460 -53.14 -7.54 -28.97
N ALA A 461 -53.87 -6.90 -29.88
CA ALA A 461 -54.79 -7.57 -30.79
C ALA A 461 -54.06 -8.25 -31.99
N THR A 462 -52.99 -7.65 -32.46
CA THR A 462 -52.24 -8.16 -33.64
C THR A 462 -50.88 -8.73 -33.25
N GLY A 463 -50.35 -8.44 -32.04
CA GLY A 463 -49.01 -8.78 -31.63
C GLY A 463 -47.92 -7.92 -32.30
N SER A 464 -48.31 -6.90 -33.06
CA SER A 464 -47.41 -6.08 -33.84
C SER A 464 -46.71 -5.03 -32.98
N GLU A 465 -45.38 -4.89 -33.11
CA GLU A 465 -44.60 -3.85 -32.45
C GLU A 465 -44.78 -2.47 -33.14
N LYS A 466 -44.82 -1.44 -32.31
CA LYS A 466 -44.76 -0.04 -32.74
C LYS A 466 -43.29 0.34 -32.98
N ALA A 467 -42.82 0.14 -34.21
CA ALA A 467 -41.41 0.30 -34.57
C ALA A 467 -40.86 1.72 -34.28
N LYS A 468 -41.72 2.76 -34.47
CA LYS A 468 -41.31 4.13 -34.18
C LYS A 468 -41.10 4.39 -32.70
N PHE A 469 -41.96 3.82 -31.84
CA PHE A 469 -41.78 3.90 -30.38
C PHE A 469 -40.49 3.20 -29.98
N GLY A 470 -40.33 1.92 -30.28
CA GLY A 470 -39.12 1.13 -29.91
C GLY A 470 -37.81 1.73 -30.43
N GLY A 471 -37.83 2.29 -31.67
CA GLY A 471 -36.67 2.95 -32.24
C GLY A 471 -36.35 4.33 -31.62
N SER A 472 -37.36 5.02 -31.10
CA SER A 472 -37.21 6.34 -30.46
C SER A 472 -36.85 6.26 -28.98
N VAL A 473 -37.31 5.22 -28.27
CA VAL A 473 -37.01 4.98 -26.84
C VAL A 473 -35.73 4.12 -26.72
N SER A 474 -34.63 4.63 -27.21
CA SER A 474 -33.33 4.00 -27.04
C SER A 474 -32.58 4.69 -25.89
N PHE A 475 -32.12 3.87 -24.95
CA PHE A 475 -31.31 4.32 -23.82
C PHE A 475 -29.83 4.28 -24.18
N PHE A 476 -29.10 5.26 -23.70
CA PHE A 476 -27.64 5.29 -23.79
C PHE A 476 -27.04 5.70 -22.46
N ASP A 477 -25.85 5.14 -22.16
CA ASP A 477 -25.18 5.41 -20.89
C ASP A 477 -24.57 6.82 -20.92
N SER A 478 -24.95 7.64 -19.97
CA SER A 478 -24.29 8.91 -19.67
C SER A 478 -23.24 8.78 -18.57
N GLN A 479 -23.34 7.73 -17.76
CA GLN A 479 -22.36 7.33 -16.76
C GLN A 479 -22.37 5.80 -16.63
N LYS A 480 -21.19 5.20 -16.53
CA LYS A 480 -21.03 3.76 -16.25
C LYS A 480 -20.91 3.51 -14.76
N ALA A 481 -21.33 2.31 -14.33
CA ALA A 481 -21.09 1.86 -12.97
C ALA A 481 -19.62 1.54 -12.78
N GLU A 482 -19.07 1.96 -11.65
CA GLU A 482 -17.69 1.66 -11.24
C GLU A 482 -17.66 1.27 -9.78
N ASP A 483 -16.96 0.17 -9.49
CA ASP A 483 -16.61 -0.22 -8.13
C ASP A 483 -15.32 0.44 -7.71
N VAL A 484 -15.22 0.81 -6.46
CA VAL A 484 -13.96 1.26 -5.85
C VAL A 484 -13.36 0.06 -5.14
N THR A 485 -12.30 -0.49 -5.71
CA THR A 485 -11.60 -1.66 -5.17
C THR A 485 -10.13 -1.38 -4.97
N HIS A 486 -9.53 -2.01 -3.96
CA HIS A 486 -8.09 -2.02 -3.73
C HIS A 486 -7.65 -3.42 -3.34
N ILE A 487 -6.61 -3.93 -3.99
CA ILE A 487 -6.10 -5.29 -3.76
C ILE A 487 -4.72 -5.20 -3.10
N MET A 488 -4.57 -5.91 -1.99
CA MET A 488 -3.30 -6.12 -1.31
C MET A 488 -2.92 -7.58 -1.45
N SER A 489 -1.76 -7.86 -2.04
CA SER A 489 -1.31 -9.22 -2.33
C SER A 489 -0.10 -9.60 -1.51
N THR A 490 -0.02 -10.85 -1.10
CA THR A 490 1.14 -11.44 -0.43
C THR A 490 1.22 -12.94 -0.71
N THR A 491 2.41 -13.49 -0.49
CA THR A 491 2.62 -14.94 -0.54
C THR A 491 2.62 -15.50 0.88
N VAL A 492 1.85 -16.53 1.12
CA VAL A 492 1.76 -17.28 2.37
C VAL A 492 2.24 -18.71 2.15
N PHE A 493 2.69 -19.38 3.21
CA PHE A 493 3.29 -20.70 3.12
C PHE A 493 2.51 -21.72 3.94
N ASP A 494 2.39 -22.93 3.41
CA ASP A 494 1.85 -24.08 4.13
C ASP A 494 2.92 -24.78 4.99
N ASN A 495 2.54 -25.83 5.71
CA ASN A 495 3.47 -26.60 6.55
C ASN A 495 4.50 -27.44 5.76
N MET A 496 4.31 -27.58 4.45
CA MET A 496 5.28 -28.21 3.54
C MET A 496 6.21 -27.19 2.88
N GLY A 497 5.95 -25.88 3.06
CA GLY A 497 6.72 -24.77 2.50
C GLY A 497 6.33 -24.41 1.08
N GLN A 498 5.17 -24.87 0.60
CA GLN A 498 4.66 -24.45 -0.68
C GLN A 498 4.07 -23.05 -0.54
N ALA A 499 4.36 -22.20 -1.53
CA ALA A 499 3.88 -20.84 -1.61
C ALA A 499 2.46 -20.81 -2.19
N HIS A 500 1.60 -19.97 -1.60
CA HIS A 500 0.23 -19.68 -2.04
C HIS A 500 0.04 -18.18 -2.09
N ASP A 501 -0.44 -17.65 -3.21
CA ASP A 501 -0.66 -16.21 -3.36
C ASP A 501 -2.02 -15.84 -2.79
N LEU A 502 -2.02 -15.01 -1.77
CA LEU A 502 -3.19 -14.49 -1.10
C LEU A 502 -3.44 -13.05 -1.53
N ASN A 503 -4.61 -12.82 -2.13
CA ASN A 503 -5.09 -11.51 -2.52
C ASN A 503 -6.22 -11.09 -1.61
N LEU A 504 -6.02 -10.00 -0.86
CA LEU A 504 -7.03 -9.38 -0.03
C LEU A 504 -7.62 -8.19 -0.79
N GLU A 505 -8.82 -8.35 -1.30
CA GLU A 505 -9.55 -7.33 -2.03
C GLU A 505 -10.47 -6.55 -1.09
N PHE A 506 -10.30 -5.23 -1.05
CA PHE A 506 -11.19 -4.30 -0.37
C PHE A 506 -12.11 -3.64 -1.40
N LYS A 507 -13.40 -3.64 -1.15
CA LYS A 507 -14.43 -3.02 -1.98
C LYS A 507 -15.22 -2.03 -1.15
N LYS A 508 -15.25 -0.77 -1.59
CA LYS A 508 -15.97 0.29 -0.89
C LYS A 508 -17.47 0.05 -0.90
N THR A 509 -18.13 0.23 0.25
CA THR A 509 -19.57 0.10 0.38
C THR A 509 -20.28 1.46 0.30
N ARG A 510 -21.59 1.46 0.34
CA ARG A 510 -22.41 2.69 0.38
C ARG A 510 -22.33 3.41 1.72
N GLU A 511 -22.06 2.67 2.82
CA GLU A 511 -21.93 3.26 4.14
C GLU A 511 -20.62 4.03 4.23
N ALA A 512 -20.68 5.27 4.72
CA ALA A 512 -19.47 6.08 4.92
C ALA A 512 -18.50 5.37 5.87
N GLY A 513 -17.21 5.34 5.50
CA GLY A 513 -16.17 4.72 6.32
C GLY A 513 -16.22 3.19 6.39
N LYS A 514 -17.03 2.51 5.57
CA LYS A 514 -17.12 1.04 5.57
C LYS A 514 -16.70 0.46 4.23
N TRP A 515 -15.90 -0.60 4.29
CA TRP A 515 -15.53 -1.42 3.15
C TRP A 515 -15.86 -2.88 3.44
N SER A 516 -16.24 -3.63 2.43
CA SER A 516 -16.22 -5.08 2.45
C SER A 516 -14.86 -5.57 2.00
N TRP A 517 -14.42 -6.69 2.52
CA TRP A 517 -13.21 -7.34 2.06
C TRP A 517 -13.48 -8.82 1.74
N SER A 518 -12.71 -9.34 0.79
CA SER A 518 -12.72 -10.74 0.41
C SER A 518 -11.31 -11.22 0.10
N VAL A 519 -11.07 -12.50 0.37
CA VAL A 519 -9.80 -13.17 0.04
C VAL A 519 -9.99 -14.00 -1.22
N ALA A 520 -9.06 -13.88 -2.13
CA ALA A 520 -8.91 -14.76 -3.28
C ALA A 520 -7.52 -15.43 -3.25
N LEU A 521 -7.49 -16.73 -3.49
CA LEU A 521 -6.29 -17.54 -3.65
C LEU A 521 -6.16 -17.94 -5.12
N THR A 522 -4.92 -17.93 -5.64
CA THR A 522 -4.67 -18.16 -7.07
C THR A 522 -4.25 -19.60 -7.35
N GLY A 523 -5.12 -20.56 -7.25
CA GLY A 523 -4.77 -21.95 -7.50
C GLY A 523 -5.93 -22.92 -7.27
N ASN A 524 -5.59 -24.12 -6.77
CA ASN A 524 -6.58 -25.16 -6.42
C ASN A 524 -7.01 -25.11 -4.96
N GLU A 525 -6.59 -24.08 -4.23
CA GLU A 525 -6.90 -23.87 -2.82
C GLU A 525 -8.41 -23.64 -2.63
N LYS A 526 -8.93 -24.09 -1.50
CA LYS A 526 -10.36 -23.93 -1.17
C LYS A 526 -10.49 -23.25 0.18
N ILE A 527 -11.06 -22.06 0.18
CA ILE A 527 -11.40 -21.34 1.41
C ILE A 527 -12.51 -22.11 2.14
N LYS A 528 -12.28 -22.41 3.41
CA LYS A 528 -13.26 -23.10 4.28
C LYS A 528 -14.03 -22.14 5.16
N SER A 529 -13.38 -21.13 5.70
CA SER A 529 -13.97 -20.10 6.55
C SER A 529 -13.15 -18.84 6.55
N GLY A 530 -13.74 -17.72 6.95
CA GLY A 530 -13.03 -16.47 7.14
C GLY A 530 -12.52 -15.79 5.86
N GLY A 531 -13.05 -16.17 4.68
CA GLY A 531 -12.63 -15.60 3.40
C GLY A 531 -13.24 -14.24 3.06
N SER A 532 -14.08 -13.66 3.92
CA SER A 532 -14.69 -12.36 3.68
C SER A 532 -15.16 -11.71 4.98
N GLY A 533 -15.40 -10.40 4.92
CA GLY A 533 -15.85 -9.63 6.05
C GLY A 533 -16.04 -8.16 5.77
N THR A 534 -15.99 -7.35 6.84
CA THR A 534 -16.08 -5.89 6.75
C THR A 534 -15.00 -5.22 7.57
N ILE A 535 -14.56 -4.04 7.09
CA ILE A 535 -13.68 -3.14 7.80
C ILE A 535 -14.37 -1.79 7.91
N ARG A 536 -14.30 -1.17 9.08
CA ARG A 536 -14.90 0.13 9.37
C ARG A 536 -13.86 1.08 9.91
N PHE A 537 -14.04 2.36 9.57
CA PHE A 537 -13.16 3.45 9.99
C PHE A 537 -13.94 4.53 10.72
N ASN A 538 -13.29 5.17 11.66
CA ASN A 538 -13.79 6.36 12.34
C ASN A 538 -13.72 7.58 11.41
N ALA A 539 -14.38 8.68 11.80
CA ALA A 539 -14.38 9.93 11.04
C ALA A 539 -12.98 10.57 10.90
N ASP A 540 -12.04 10.23 11.78
CA ASP A 540 -10.65 10.70 11.74
C ASP A 540 -9.74 9.84 10.86
N GLY A 541 -10.28 8.77 10.25
CA GLY A 541 -9.54 7.83 9.41
C GLY A 541 -8.86 6.68 10.14
N SER A 542 -8.98 6.58 11.47
CA SER A 542 -8.47 5.46 12.24
C SER A 542 -9.34 4.21 12.09
N LEU A 543 -8.78 3.02 12.33
CA LEU A 543 -9.52 1.76 12.31
C LEU A 543 -10.56 1.73 13.43
N GLN A 544 -11.83 1.47 13.10
CA GLN A 544 -12.89 1.26 14.07
C GLN A 544 -13.09 -0.22 14.41
N ALA A 545 -13.20 -1.08 13.38
CA ALA A 545 -13.39 -2.52 13.54
C ALA A 545 -12.97 -3.27 12.26
N PHE A 546 -12.50 -4.50 12.44
CA PHE A 546 -12.28 -5.47 11.38
C PHE A 546 -13.00 -6.76 11.75
N GLU A 547 -13.98 -7.15 10.96
CA GLU A 547 -14.88 -8.24 11.27
C GLU A 547 -14.88 -9.28 10.14
N TYR A 548 -14.83 -10.55 10.53
CA TYR A 548 -15.03 -11.67 9.61
C TYR A 548 -16.53 -11.98 9.48
N LEU A 549 -16.94 -12.42 8.30
CA LEU A 549 -18.31 -12.87 8.07
C LEU A 549 -18.56 -14.24 8.76
N ALA A 550 -19.80 -14.48 9.16
CA ALA A 550 -20.26 -15.75 9.76
C ALA A 550 -19.56 -16.16 11.08
N GLY A 551 -18.98 -15.19 11.83
CA GLY A 551 -18.40 -15.45 13.13
C GLY A 551 -17.06 -16.20 13.09
N ALA A 552 -16.38 -16.23 11.96
CA ALA A 552 -15.00 -16.70 11.87
C ALA A 552 -14.05 -15.75 12.61
N THR A 553 -12.92 -16.24 13.06
CA THR A 553 -11.87 -15.45 13.72
C THR A 553 -10.56 -15.42 12.94
N ALA A 554 -10.43 -16.29 11.94
CA ALA A 554 -9.28 -16.40 11.08
C ALA A 554 -9.70 -16.90 9.69
N LEU A 555 -8.86 -16.65 8.69
CA LEU A 555 -8.96 -17.28 7.39
C LEU A 555 -8.48 -18.72 7.49
N SER A 556 -9.30 -19.68 7.08
CA SER A 556 -8.92 -21.08 6.96
C SER A 556 -9.11 -21.58 5.53
N PHE A 557 -8.08 -22.19 4.96
CA PHE A 557 -8.13 -22.76 3.63
C PHE A 557 -7.40 -24.11 3.52
N ASP A 558 -7.84 -24.91 2.54
CA ASP A 558 -7.22 -26.16 2.15
C ASP A 558 -6.24 -25.89 1.02
N PRO A 559 -4.93 -26.12 1.21
CA PRO A 559 -3.93 -25.86 0.16
C PRO A 559 -4.02 -26.78 -1.06
N GLY A 560 -4.79 -27.87 -0.99
CA GLY A 560 -5.03 -28.77 -2.13
C GLY A 560 -3.86 -29.70 -2.49
N ASN A 561 -2.81 -29.75 -1.68
CA ASN A 561 -1.57 -30.52 -1.90
C ASN A 561 -1.32 -31.62 -0.86
N ASN A 562 -2.34 -32.01 -0.09
CA ASN A 562 -2.29 -32.89 1.09
C ASN A 562 -1.52 -32.33 2.31
N ALA A 563 -1.18 -31.04 2.33
CA ALA A 563 -0.76 -30.37 3.54
C ALA A 563 -1.93 -30.17 4.51
N ASP A 564 -1.62 -29.86 5.76
CA ASP A 564 -2.65 -29.49 6.74
C ASP A 564 -3.33 -28.18 6.34
N PHE A 565 -4.57 -27.97 6.84
CA PHE A 565 -5.23 -26.68 6.65
C PHE A 565 -4.40 -25.53 7.20
N VAL A 566 -4.34 -24.46 6.43
CA VAL A 566 -3.65 -23.25 6.86
C VAL A 566 -4.67 -22.32 7.51
N GLU A 567 -4.36 -21.88 8.74
CA GLU A 567 -5.16 -20.90 9.46
C GLU A 567 -4.36 -19.62 9.63
N ILE A 568 -4.87 -18.50 9.12
CA ILE A 568 -4.18 -17.21 9.08
C ILE A 568 -5.04 -16.15 9.76
N GLU A 569 -4.49 -15.49 10.76
CA GLU A 569 -5.04 -14.28 11.32
C GLU A 569 -4.66 -13.08 10.43
N ILE A 570 -5.66 -12.38 9.90
CA ILE A 570 -5.45 -11.16 9.10
C ILE A 570 -5.37 -9.97 10.04
N GLY A 571 -4.18 -9.42 10.22
CA GLY A 571 -3.92 -8.20 10.99
C GLY A 571 -4.01 -6.97 10.08
N VAL A 572 -4.86 -6.01 10.43
CA VAL A 572 -5.04 -4.75 9.70
C VAL A 572 -4.73 -3.52 10.55
N GLY A 573 -4.17 -3.74 11.74
CA GLY A 573 -3.86 -2.72 12.74
C GLY A 573 -4.67 -2.87 14.02
N LEU A 574 -4.42 -1.98 14.98
CA LEU A 574 -5.15 -1.93 16.24
C LEU A 574 -6.33 -0.97 16.11
N GLU A 575 -7.45 -1.30 16.76
CA GLU A 575 -8.61 -0.40 16.87
C GLU A 575 -8.21 0.95 17.47
N GLN A 576 -8.84 2.02 16.99
CA GLN A 576 -8.58 3.42 17.38
C GLN A 576 -7.11 3.85 17.14
N SER A 577 -6.42 3.22 16.21
CA SER A 577 -5.03 3.49 15.87
C SER A 577 -4.87 3.76 14.37
N PHE A 578 -3.77 4.41 14.01
CA PHE A 578 -3.32 4.60 12.63
C PHE A 578 -2.23 3.59 12.23
N ASN A 579 -1.95 2.59 13.09
CA ASN A 579 -1.04 1.50 12.77
C ASN A 579 -1.78 0.43 11.97
N GLY A 580 -1.46 0.27 10.71
CA GLY A 580 -2.11 -0.68 9.81
C GLY A 580 -2.82 -0.01 8.65
N ILE A 581 -4.07 -0.39 8.39
CA ILE A 581 -4.87 0.20 7.31
C ILE A 581 -5.58 1.46 7.83
N THR A 582 -5.46 2.55 7.07
CA THR A 582 -6.05 3.87 7.35
C THR A 582 -7.05 4.26 6.27
N HIS A 583 -7.85 5.32 6.52
CA HIS A 583 -8.88 5.80 5.61
C HIS A 583 -8.81 7.31 5.46
N PHE A 584 -7.83 7.78 4.68
CA PHE A 584 -7.63 9.21 4.42
C PHE A 584 -8.01 9.59 2.99
N ALA A 585 -8.20 10.90 2.75
CA ALA A 585 -8.43 11.52 1.46
C ALA A 585 -7.15 11.51 0.58
N ALA A 586 -6.62 10.33 0.31
CA ALA A 586 -5.45 10.07 -0.52
C ALA A 586 -5.66 8.77 -1.28
N SER A 587 -4.97 8.58 -2.39
CA SER A 587 -5.07 7.35 -3.19
C SER A 587 -4.91 6.09 -2.33
N SER A 588 -5.65 5.05 -2.66
CA SER A 588 -5.49 3.75 -2.03
C SER A 588 -4.08 3.20 -2.28
N THR A 589 -3.40 2.78 -1.23
CA THR A 589 -2.00 2.29 -1.28
C THR A 589 -1.80 1.09 -0.37
N THR A 590 -0.87 0.21 -0.75
CA THR A 590 -0.31 -0.83 0.12
C THR A 590 1.08 -0.37 0.54
N THR A 591 1.33 -0.21 1.84
CA THR A 591 2.61 0.26 2.38
C THR A 591 3.51 -0.90 2.76
N SER A 592 2.99 -1.87 3.50
CA SER A 592 3.68 -3.12 3.81
C SER A 592 2.70 -4.28 3.95
N VAL A 593 3.20 -5.48 3.67
CA VAL A 593 2.51 -6.75 3.96
C VAL A 593 3.55 -7.70 4.52
N GLU A 594 3.33 -8.16 5.74
CA GLU A 594 4.30 -8.95 6.50
C GLU A 594 3.69 -10.30 6.93
N PRO A 595 3.94 -11.39 6.19
CA PRO A 595 3.62 -12.74 6.63
C PRO A 595 4.66 -13.23 7.64
N ASP A 596 4.25 -14.06 8.60
CA ASP A 596 5.13 -14.68 9.60
C ASP A 596 5.66 -16.07 9.16
N GLY A 597 5.15 -16.61 8.07
CA GLY A 597 5.58 -17.86 7.49
C GLY A 597 6.71 -17.70 6.47
N TYR A 598 7.48 -18.79 6.28
CA TYR A 598 8.59 -18.83 5.31
C TYR A 598 8.78 -20.26 4.76
N PRO A 599 9.35 -20.41 3.54
CA PRO A 599 9.70 -21.70 2.98
C PRO A 599 10.95 -22.30 3.69
N PRO A 600 11.30 -23.58 3.47
CA PRO A 600 12.53 -24.14 3.98
C PRO A 600 13.72 -23.36 3.46
N GLY A 601 14.72 -23.13 4.33
CA GLY A 601 15.89 -22.35 3.98
C GLY A 601 17.20 -23.06 4.27
N SER A 602 18.26 -22.75 3.49
CA SER A 602 19.65 -23.19 3.70
C SER A 602 20.49 -21.96 4.12
N ILE A 603 21.55 -22.20 4.90
CA ILE A 603 22.45 -21.11 5.32
C ILE A 603 23.14 -20.50 4.10
N GLU A 604 23.02 -19.18 3.93
CA GLU A 604 23.70 -18.41 2.90
C GLU A 604 24.94 -17.71 3.48
N THR A 605 24.80 -17.00 4.60
CA THR A 605 25.91 -16.30 5.26
C THR A 605 25.79 -16.41 6.78
N ILE A 606 26.95 -16.27 7.44
CA ILE A 606 27.04 -16.22 8.90
C ILE A 606 27.65 -14.89 9.28
N ASP A 607 27.02 -14.16 10.20
CA ASP A 607 27.49 -12.88 10.73
C ASP A 607 27.65 -12.94 12.26
N VAL A 608 28.61 -12.17 12.77
CA VAL A 608 28.86 -12.03 14.23
C VAL A 608 28.71 -10.56 14.62
N ASP A 609 27.88 -10.30 15.59
CA ASP A 609 27.66 -8.94 16.10
C ASP A 609 28.66 -8.52 17.19
N ASP A 610 28.55 -7.28 17.69
CA ASP A 610 29.43 -6.73 18.75
C ASP A 610 29.27 -7.39 20.12
N LYS A 611 28.18 -8.12 20.33
CA LYS A 611 27.91 -8.92 21.55
C LYS A 611 28.28 -10.38 21.41
N GLY A 612 28.90 -10.74 20.29
CA GLY A 612 29.31 -12.12 20.00
C GLY A 612 28.18 -13.04 19.57
N LEU A 613 26.99 -12.51 19.24
CA LEU A 613 25.90 -13.28 18.71
C LEU A 613 26.20 -13.68 17.26
N VAL A 614 26.34 -14.96 17.04
CA VAL A 614 26.53 -15.57 15.72
C VAL A 614 25.17 -15.85 15.13
N SER A 615 24.80 -15.14 14.08
CA SER A 615 23.53 -15.30 13.37
C SER A 615 23.78 -15.87 11.98
N ALA A 616 22.96 -16.83 11.57
CA ALA A 616 22.91 -17.30 10.19
C ALA A 616 21.80 -16.59 9.44
N ASN A 617 22.10 -16.09 8.25
CA ASN A 617 21.14 -15.60 7.28
C ASN A 617 20.86 -16.74 6.30
N PHE A 618 19.58 -17.03 6.07
CA PHE A 618 19.13 -18.09 5.19
C PHE A 618 18.69 -17.54 3.84
N ASP A 619 18.71 -18.37 2.82
CA ASP A 619 18.29 -18.03 1.44
C ASP A 619 16.79 -17.70 1.32
N ASN A 620 15.98 -18.01 2.34
CA ASN A 620 14.58 -17.63 2.46
C ASN A 620 14.36 -16.27 3.15
N GLY A 621 15.43 -15.51 3.44
CA GLY A 621 15.39 -14.21 4.11
C GLY A 621 15.34 -14.26 5.64
N GLU A 622 15.21 -15.45 6.24
CA GLU A 622 15.22 -15.60 7.70
C GLU A 622 16.61 -15.39 8.29
N ARG A 623 16.65 -14.74 9.44
CA ARG A 623 17.85 -14.56 10.24
C ARG A 623 17.68 -15.19 11.61
N ARG A 624 18.52 -16.19 11.93
CA ARG A 624 18.44 -16.89 13.21
C ARG A 624 19.72 -16.84 13.99
N PRO A 625 19.65 -16.62 15.31
CA PRO A 625 20.77 -16.85 16.21
C PRO A 625 21.15 -18.33 16.22
N MET A 626 22.44 -18.62 16.05
CA MET A 626 22.98 -19.98 16.05
C MET A 626 23.80 -20.27 17.30
N ALA A 627 24.54 -19.28 17.77
CA ALA A 627 25.37 -19.38 18.96
C ALA A 627 25.72 -17.97 19.47
N GLN A 628 26.28 -17.89 20.67
CA GLN A 628 26.87 -16.68 21.20
C GLN A 628 28.26 -16.98 21.75
N LEU A 629 29.28 -16.29 21.23
CA LEU A 629 30.65 -16.36 21.70
C LEU A 629 30.75 -15.84 23.12
N VAL A 630 31.53 -16.51 23.96
CA VAL A 630 31.87 -16.01 25.29
C VAL A 630 33.30 -15.51 25.32
N LEU A 631 33.56 -14.54 26.15
CA LEU A 631 34.91 -14.03 26.43
C LEU A 631 35.29 -14.32 27.88
N ALA A 632 36.59 -14.40 28.12
CA ALA A 632 37.14 -14.48 29.45
C ALA A 632 37.83 -13.17 29.83
N GLN A 633 37.68 -12.77 31.09
CA GLN A 633 38.42 -11.65 31.72
C GLN A 633 39.13 -12.13 32.96
N PHE A 634 40.31 -11.54 33.20
CA PHE A 634 41.12 -11.85 34.37
C PHE A 634 41.34 -10.61 35.23
N ASN A 635 41.39 -10.80 36.55
CA ASN A 635 41.72 -9.71 37.46
C ASN A 635 43.17 -9.22 37.28
N ASN A 636 44.08 -10.15 36.99
CA ASN A 636 45.48 -9.85 36.68
C ASN A 636 45.95 -10.56 35.41
N PRO A 637 45.71 -9.99 34.22
CA PRO A 637 46.13 -10.58 32.95
C PRO A 637 47.65 -10.82 32.84
N ALA A 638 48.45 -9.94 33.51
CA ALA A 638 49.92 -10.07 33.50
C ALA A 638 50.41 -11.33 34.24
N GLY A 639 49.57 -11.96 35.05
CA GLY A 639 49.85 -13.20 35.73
C GLY A 639 49.60 -14.47 34.90
N LEU A 640 49.00 -14.38 33.73
CA LEU A 640 48.75 -15.52 32.87
C LEU A 640 50.06 -16.18 32.40
N LEU A 641 50.04 -17.50 32.32
CA LEU A 641 51.14 -18.29 31.76
C LEU A 641 50.96 -18.38 30.24
N LYS A 642 51.99 -17.91 29.49
CA LYS A 642 52.00 -18.03 28.06
C LYS A 642 52.34 -19.45 27.64
N VAL A 643 51.53 -20.01 26.77
CA VAL A 643 51.70 -21.33 26.15
C VAL A 643 52.02 -21.11 24.66
N GLN A 644 52.03 -22.14 23.87
CA GLN A 644 52.26 -22.08 22.43
C GLN A 644 51.23 -21.21 21.72
N ASP A 645 51.60 -20.57 20.59
CA ASP A 645 50.73 -19.86 19.61
C ASP A 645 49.86 -18.74 20.19
N SER A 646 50.45 -17.86 21.02
CA SER A 646 49.78 -16.74 21.65
C SER A 646 48.58 -17.11 22.51
N MET A 647 48.53 -18.35 22.99
CA MET A 647 47.59 -18.79 24.00
C MET A 647 48.14 -18.60 25.40
N PHE A 648 47.22 -18.48 26.34
CA PHE A 648 47.50 -18.30 27.75
C PHE A 648 46.69 -19.31 28.59
N THR A 649 47.22 -19.68 29.71
CA THR A 649 46.52 -20.50 30.73
C THR A 649 46.52 -19.79 32.06
N GLU A 650 45.58 -20.14 32.90
CA GLU A 650 45.49 -19.62 34.26
C GLU A 650 46.70 -19.93 35.12
N SER A 651 47.02 -19.04 36.02
CA SER A 651 47.98 -19.23 37.07
C SER A 651 47.42 -18.84 38.42
N VAL A 652 48.10 -19.21 39.48
CA VAL A 652 47.73 -18.84 40.84
C VAL A 652 47.62 -17.31 41.00
N ASN A 653 48.39 -16.52 40.20
CA ASN A 653 48.46 -15.08 40.28
C ASN A 653 47.60 -14.33 39.25
N SER A 654 47.04 -15.01 38.28
CA SER A 654 46.05 -14.41 37.33
C SER A 654 44.64 -14.34 37.94
N GLY A 655 44.34 -15.23 38.87
CA GLY A 655 42.99 -15.54 39.29
C GLY A 655 42.29 -16.45 38.28
N GLY A 656 41.13 -16.96 38.62
CA GLY A 656 40.29 -17.74 37.70
C GLY A 656 39.66 -16.89 36.63
N ALA A 657 39.38 -17.46 35.48
CA ALA A 657 38.71 -16.77 34.38
C ALA A 657 37.26 -16.40 34.73
N ILE A 658 36.91 -15.16 34.53
CA ILE A 658 35.51 -14.70 34.54
C ILE A 658 35.02 -14.82 33.10
N VAL A 659 34.28 -15.92 32.81
CA VAL A 659 33.76 -16.21 31.48
C VAL A 659 32.31 -15.69 31.39
N GLY A 660 31.99 -15.02 30.30
CA GLY A 660 30.65 -14.49 30.10
C GLY A 660 30.48 -13.74 28.79
N ASP A 661 29.28 -13.15 28.64
CA ASP A 661 28.85 -12.51 27.40
C ASP A 661 29.58 -11.17 27.19
N PRO A 662 30.06 -10.90 25.95
CA PRO A 662 30.69 -9.63 25.60
C PRO A 662 29.73 -8.44 25.82
N GLY A 663 30.28 -7.37 26.39
CA GLY A 663 29.51 -6.15 26.70
C GLY A 663 28.54 -6.22 27.89
N ILE A 664 28.37 -7.40 28.50
CA ILE A 664 27.52 -7.64 29.67
C ILE A 664 28.38 -8.05 30.87
N THR A 665 28.92 -9.26 30.84
CA THR A 665 29.75 -9.82 31.88
C THR A 665 31.21 -9.40 31.73
N VAL A 666 31.71 -9.41 30.50
CA VAL A 666 33.06 -9.00 30.13
C VAL A 666 33.00 -7.62 29.48
N GLN A 667 33.72 -6.64 30.02
CA GLN A 667 33.77 -5.28 29.44
C GLN A 667 34.63 -5.21 28.17
N ALA A 668 34.23 -5.97 27.17
CA ALA A 668 34.86 -6.00 25.85
C ALA A 668 33.79 -6.24 24.79
N LYS A 669 34.03 -5.74 23.58
CA LYS A 669 33.17 -5.95 22.42
C LYS A 669 33.89 -6.73 21.36
N LEU A 670 33.15 -7.43 20.52
CA LEU A 670 33.69 -8.09 19.35
C LEU A 670 33.54 -7.23 18.11
N ILE A 671 34.48 -7.34 17.21
CA ILE A 671 34.39 -6.75 15.86
C ILE A 671 34.67 -7.87 14.87
N SER A 672 33.70 -8.13 14.01
CA SER A 672 33.85 -9.11 12.93
C SER A 672 34.66 -8.58 11.76
N LYS A 673 35.18 -9.49 10.93
CA LYS A 673 35.96 -9.19 9.72
C LYS A 673 37.26 -8.46 10.00
N LYS A 674 37.79 -8.53 11.22
CA LYS A 674 39.05 -7.89 11.65
C LYS A 674 39.83 -8.82 12.53
N LEU A 675 41.16 -8.67 12.46
CA LEU A 675 42.13 -9.34 13.35
C LEU A 675 42.92 -8.31 14.12
N GLU A 676 43.23 -8.59 15.37
CA GLU A 676 44.12 -7.79 16.19
C GLU A 676 45.58 -8.12 15.84
N GLN A 677 46.31 -7.14 15.31
CA GLN A 677 47.75 -7.29 15.04
C GLN A 677 48.55 -7.25 16.34
N SER A 678 49.84 -7.68 16.23
CA SER A 678 50.81 -7.52 17.34
C SER A 678 50.83 -6.05 17.83
N ASN A 679 50.93 -5.86 19.15
CA ASN A 679 51.14 -4.52 19.74
C ASN A 679 52.63 -4.12 19.82
N VAL A 680 53.51 -4.80 19.06
CA VAL A 680 54.94 -4.51 18.98
C VAL A 680 55.17 -3.28 18.10
N ASP A 681 55.88 -2.27 18.63
CA ASP A 681 56.39 -1.14 17.88
C ASP A 681 57.87 -1.41 17.50
N ILE A 682 58.12 -1.54 16.22
CA ILE A 682 59.47 -1.81 15.69
C ILE A 682 60.46 -0.78 16.12
N ALA A 683 60.11 0.53 16.05
CA ALA A 683 61.01 1.61 16.37
C ALA A 683 61.39 1.62 17.85
N GLU A 684 60.41 1.36 18.73
CA GLU A 684 60.66 1.27 20.16
C GLU A 684 61.53 0.04 20.49
N GLU A 685 61.23 -1.13 19.91
CA GLU A 685 62.01 -2.36 20.17
C GLU A 685 63.43 -2.26 19.65
N PHE A 686 63.68 -1.65 18.49
CA PHE A 686 65.06 -1.35 18.01
C PHE A 686 65.78 -0.38 18.91
N ALA A 687 65.13 0.68 19.39
CA ALA A 687 65.74 1.60 20.33
C ALA A 687 66.14 0.89 21.64
N ARG A 688 65.26 -0.01 22.16
CA ARG A 688 65.53 -0.82 23.34
C ARG A 688 66.65 -1.84 23.07
N LEU A 689 66.72 -2.43 21.90
CA LEU A 689 67.81 -3.36 21.49
C LEU A 689 69.17 -2.66 21.53
N ILE A 690 69.21 -1.41 20.94
CA ILE A 690 70.46 -0.61 20.96
C ILE A 690 70.85 -0.26 22.42
N MET A 691 69.91 0.08 23.27
CA MET A 691 70.18 0.36 24.69
C MET A 691 70.69 -0.92 25.43
N ALA A 692 70.06 -2.07 25.19
CA ALA A 692 70.50 -3.33 25.76
C ALA A 692 71.89 -3.75 25.28
N GLN A 693 72.19 -3.59 23.98
CA GLN A 693 73.51 -3.81 23.40
C GLN A 693 74.59 -2.88 24.01
N ARG A 694 74.27 -1.59 24.17
CA ARG A 694 75.18 -0.62 24.84
C ARG A 694 75.38 -1.00 26.30
N GLY A 695 74.32 -1.40 27.01
CA GLY A 695 74.41 -1.85 28.40
C GLY A 695 75.29 -3.11 28.52
N LEU A 696 75.19 -4.07 27.62
CA LEU A 696 75.99 -5.25 27.56
C LEU A 696 77.47 -4.89 27.29
N GLN A 697 77.74 -4.03 26.30
CA GLN A 697 79.11 -3.55 25.99
C GLN A 697 79.72 -2.84 27.21
N ALA A 698 78.98 -1.96 27.90
CA ALA A 698 79.44 -1.28 29.10
C ALA A 698 79.84 -2.27 30.22
N ASN A 699 78.96 -3.24 30.51
CA ASN A 699 79.24 -4.29 31.52
C ASN A 699 80.46 -5.19 31.11
N SER A 700 80.61 -5.50 29.83
CA SER A 700 81.76 -6.22 29.32
C SER A 700 83.08 -5.44 29.54
N ARG A 701 83.05 -4.11 29.28
CA ARG A 701 84.21 -3.26 29.58
C ARG A 701 84.54 -3.20 31.06
N VAL A 702 83.56 -3.20 31.97
CA VAL A 702 83.80 -3.26 33.40
C VAL A 702 84.51 -4.56 33.77
N ILE A 703 84.22 -5.69 33.10
CA ILE A 703 84.93 -6.93 33.33
C ILE A 703 86.35 -6.87 32.81
N THR A 704 86.54 -6.37 31.53
CA THR A 704 87.89 -6.29 30.95
C THR A 704 88.82 -5.33 31.74
N THR A 705 88.32 -4.15 32.08
CA THR A 705 89.10 -3.21 32.94
C THR A 705 89.38 -3.74 34.31
N SER A 706 88.45 -4.52 34.90
CA SER A 706 88.66 -5.19 36.19
C SER A 706 89.71 -6.30 36.08
N ASP A 707 89.75 -6.99 34.98
CA ASP A 707 90.81 -8.03 34.67
C ASP A 707 92.14 -7.38 34.42
N ASP A 708 92.15 -6.32 33.67
CA ASP A 708 93.42 -5.53 33.43
C ASP A 708 94.02 -5.02 34.75
N ILE A 709 93.18 -4.43 35.62
CA ILE A 709 93.61 -3.99 36.94
C ILE A 709 94.07 -5.20 37.83
N MET A 710 93.45 -6.35 37.69
CA MET A 710 93.83 -7.57 38.38
C MET A 710 95.19 -8.05 37.95
N ASN A 711 95.45 -8.04 36.61
CA ASN A 711 96.70 -8.40 35.99
C ASN A 711 97.78 -7.49 36.42
N GLU A 712 97.54 -6.14 36.46
CA GLU A 712 98.47 -5.15 36.89
C GLU A 712 98.80 -5.29 38.38
N LEU A 713 97.85 -5.59 39.24
CA LEU A 713 98.07 -5.89 40.65
C LEU A 713 98.90 -7.15 40.87
N ILE A 714 98.71 -8.23 40.03
CA ILE A 714 99.55 -9.40 40.07
C ILE A 714 100.94 -9.09 39.68
N ASN A 715 101.11 -8.22 38.67
CA ASN A 715 102.48 -7.78 38.20
C ASN A 715 103.12 -6.84 39.23
N LEU A 716 102.42 -6.06 40.01
CA LEU A 716 102.92 -5.24 41.10
C LEU A 716 103.39 -6.09 42.31
N LYS A 717 102.93 -7.32 42.46
CA LYS A 717 103.29 -8.26 43.52
C LYS A 717 104.55 -9.10 43.17
N ARG A 718 105.04 -9.07 41.96
CA ARG A 718 106.33 -9.57 41.50
C ARG A 718 107.37 -8.44 41.68
#